data_1c3bb777a9cbf13cdcec104042196d2c
#
_entry.id   1c3bb777a9cbf13cdcec104042196d2c
#
_cell.length_a   1.000
_cell.length_b   1.000
_cell.length_c   1.000
_cell.angle_alpha   90.00
_cell.angle_beta   90.00
_cell.angle_gamma   90.00
#
_symmetry.space_group_name_H-M   'P 1'
#
loop_
_entity.id
_entity.type
_entity.pdbx_description
1 polymer ?
#
loop_
_entity_poly.entity_id
_entity_poly.type
_entity_poly.pdbx_seq_one_letter_code
_entity_poly.pdbx_strand_id
1 'polypeptide(L)'
;MIMSLHNPLVRKRTLSNPTEPSKKQKNDSDDHLKFSEKVYSEYVTAALDAIEQVSSSAGATKSPSVLIQNETNQIDGLAAKINRPADHEESISISDFSIVLRVLIRNITRLDNKACQHLVSCIIAYRWLDVILSPITASKTTFLDLYLHFLSVLVASLPRYLNEVLGKLVNEFSLVAVASEILTTSSNLHHTIIKDILKYVPTSVGSLPTALTKGFPHHLASSPAELTNYVANLLKMLEYCPELSSHIWQMIIESSIKLDVELQNELDDLDDEEIEDLINGEEEKEEERDTIGIASDEKDGENEDEDDEENDEAASDDEEYLLDPVSSTSDIRKLLQKLDSIIEIILTTSDSEFKQNEISTKGLTIFNSLSKLFQTHILPTHFTKLTQFLLFHISQSKAELSDAFLVMLIDIAFKVDEMVEKRIKAMQYLSSYIARAKSLSRDQVVFVVSYLMEWLNRYVQERECEISDYEDNKTGSKSVGGMERFKLFYAAFQVLIYVFCFRHQMLLNSSGEWECEIDQFFQRVIVTKFNPLKYCDETVVFIFAKIATKMNVCYCYSIIEHNKRERMLLTRGKNNLPSAVYNFKLKQEFLDLEAYFPFDPIVLPNSKEIIGANYIEWAEVNPTEDDNEDEESGSYEQDSDESITSEEDD
;
A
#
# COMPACT_ATOMS: atom_id res chain seq x y z
N MET A 1 -6.62 46.82 -42.11
CA MET A 1 -7.03 48.13 -41.53
C MET A 1 -6.24 48.25 -40.25
N ILE A 2 -5.04 48.97 -40.27
CA ILE A 2 -4.90 50.39 -40.02
C ILE A 2 -5.20 50.68 -38.53
N MET A 3 -4.35 51.14 -37.69
CA MET A 3 -3.21 52.08 -37.58
C MET A 3 -2.67 51.97 -36.15
N SER A 4 -1.39 51.90 -35.84
CA SER A 4 -0.35 52.95 -35.89
C SER A 4 -0.42 54.04 -34.82
N LEU A 5 0.75 54.26 -34.22
CA LEU A 5 1.33 55.50 -33.63
C LEU A 5 1.63 55.34 -32.11
N HIS A 6 2.73 55.68 -31.52
CA HIS A 6 3.86 56.53 -31.89
C HIS A 6 5.03 56.27 -30.94
N ASN A 7 6.22 56.25 -31.46
CA ASN A 7 7.48 56.44 -30.74
C ASN A 7 7.71 57.94 -30.47
N PRO A 8 8.48 58.39 -29.47
CA PRO A 8 9.73 58.97 -29.87
C PRO A 8 10.93 58.84 -28.89
N LEU A 9 12.05 58.93 -29.51
CA LEU A 9 13.34 59.51 -29.17
C LEU A 9 14.50 58.61 -28.77
N VAL A 10 15.19 58.31 -29.82
CA VAL A 10 16.59 58.02 -30.05
C VAL A 10 17.54 58.94 -29.28
N ARG A 11 18.49 58.36 -28.55
CA ARG A 11 19.82 58.89 -28.40
C ARG A 11 20.86 57.83 -28.85
N LYS A 12 21.42 58.09 -30.02
CA LYS A 12 22.60 57.39 -30.54
C LYS A 12 23.73 57.51 -29.53
N ARG A 13 24.28 56.35 -29.10
CA ARG A 13 25.68 56.24 -28.65
C ARG A 13 26.37 55.19 -29.51
N THR A 14 27.50 55.57 -30.02
CA THR A 14 28.44 54.96 -30.92
C THR A 14 28.80 53.54 -30.50
N LEU A 15 28.80 52.62 -31.47
CA LEU A 15 29.43 51.31 -31.42
C LEU A 15 30.90 51.49 -31.05
N SER A 16 31.29 50.84 -29.93
CA SER A 16 32.65 50.38 -29.74
C SER A 16 32.60 48.86 -29.87
N ASN A 17 33.44 48.29 -30.69
CA ASN A 17 33.60 46.86 -30.94
C ASN A 17 33.73 46.06 -29.64
N PRO A 18 33.16 44.82 -29.56
CA PRO A 18 33.45 43.93 -28.47
C PRO A 18 34.91 43.47 -28.61
N THR A 19 35.76 43.95 -27.74
CA THR A 19 37.08 43.43 -27.50
C THR A 19 36.92 41.98 -26.96
N GLU A 20 37.54 41.02 -27.64
CA GLU A 20 37.71 39.68 -27.14
C GLU A 20 38.23 39.72 -25.69
N PRO A 21 37.74 38.87 -24.76
CA PRO A 21 38.24 38.82 -23.42
C PRO A 21 39.71 38.35 -23.51
N SER A 22 40.59 39.19 -23.05
CA SER A 22 42.02 38.98 -23.09
C SER A 22 42.39 37.69 -22.36
N LYS A 23 43.30 36.89 -22.94
CA LYS A 23 43.89 35.68 -22.35
C LYS A 23 44.44 35.88 -20.93
N LYS A 24 44.64 37.11 -20.47
CA LYS A 24 45.06 37.45 -19.10
C LYS A 24 44.00 37.16 -18.03
N GLN A 25 42.69 37.39 -18.30
CA GLN A 25 41.64 37.12 -17.29
C GLN A 25 41.43 35.65 -17.02
N LYS A 26 41.70 34.75 -17.99
CA LYS A 26 41.63 33.31 -17.78
C LYS A 26 42.79 32.78 -16.92
N ASN A 27 43.99 33.39 -17.06
CA ASN A 27 45.14 32.99 -16.25
C ASN A 27 45.00 33.43 -14.78
N ASP A 28 44.42 34.61 -14.51
CA ASP A 28 44.27 35.12 -13.15
C ASP A 28 43.24 34.28 -12.35
N SER A 29 42.15 33.82 -12.98
CA SER A 29 41.18 32.94 -12.33
C SER A 29 41.74 31.53 -12.04
N ASP A 30 42.54 30.97 -12.97
CA ASP A 30 43.19 29.68 -12.78
C ASP A 30 44.30 29.74 -11.71
N ASP A 31 45.03 30.87 -11.59
CA ASP A 31 46.04 31.06 -10.58
C ASP A 31 45.45 31.29 -9.18
N HIS A 32 44.31 31.98 -9.08
CA HIS A 32 43.55 32.10 -7.82
C HIS A 32 42.98 30.76 -7.35
N LEU A 33 42.43 29.93 -8.25
CA LEU A 33 41.96 28.58 -7.93
C LEU A 33 43.09 27.67 -7.44
N LYS A 34 44.25 27.70 -8.10
CA LYS A 34 45.44 26.93 -7.69
C LYS A 34 46.00 27.40 -6.35
N PHE A 35 45.96 28.71 -6.07
CA PHE A 35 46.40 29.25 -4.78
C PHE A 35 45.43 28.82 -3.66
N SER A 36 44.15 28.90 -3.87
CA SER A 36 43.13 28.43 -2.94
C SER A 36 43.24 26.92 -2.68
N GLU A 37 43.44 26.10 -3.74
CA GLU A 37 43.65 24.66 -3.62
C GLU A 37 44.90 24.34 -2.77
N LYS A 38 45.98 25.07 -2.95
CA LYS A 38 47.20 24.87 -2.17
C LYS A 38 47.00 25.20 -0.70
N VAL A 39 46.37 26.33 -0.40
CA VAL A 39 46.11 26.78 1.00
C VAL A 39 45.18 25.77 1.73
N TYR A 40 44.08 25.36 1.11
CA TYR A 40 43.20 24.36 1.73
C TYR A 40 43.85 22.97 1.85
N SER A 41 44.67 22.58 0.86
CA SER A 41 45.42 21.33 0.94
C SER A 41 46.43 21.33 2.09
N GLU A 42 47.18 22.42 2.26
CA GLU A 42 48.15 22.57 3.35
C GLU A 42 47.42 22.60 4.71
N TYR A 43 46.28 23.30 4.81
CA TYR A 43 45.48 23.40 6.03
C TYR A 43 44.93 22.03 6.48
N VAL A 44 44.28 21.29 5.58
CA VAL A 44 43.70 19.97 5.89
C VAL A 44 44.79 18.96 6.20
N THR A 45 45.92 18.99 5.45
CA THR A 45 47.04 18.07 5.68
C THR A 45 47.70 18.34 7.03
N ALA A 46 47.93 19.60 7.38
CA ALA A 46 48.52 19.97 8.67
C ALA A 46 47.60 19.57 9.86
N ALA A 47 46.29 19.74 9.70
CA ALA A 47 45.33 19.33 10.72
C ALA A 47 45.31 17.80 10.90
N LEU A 48 45.40 17.01 9.82
CA LEU A 48 45.50 15.55 9.91
C LEU A 48 46.86 15.10 10.51
N ASP A 49 47.97 15.76 10.15
CA ASP A 49 49.32 15.47 10.71
C ASP A 49 49.34 15.68 12.22
N ALA A 50 48.73 16.74 12.69
CA ALA A 50 48.62 17.03 14.12
C ALA A 50 47.80 15.97 14.89
N ILE A 51 46.70 15.51 14.34
CA ILE A 51 45.89 14.43 14.94
C ILE A 51 46.68 13.12 15.04
N GLU A 52 47.49 12.78 14.02
CA GLU A 52 48.36 11.59 14.07
C GLU A 52 49.43 11.69 15.13
N GLN A 53 50.03 12.87 15.30
CA GLN A 53 51.02 13.12 16.36
C GLN A 53 50.41 12.99 17.76
N VAL A 54 49.17 13.41 17.94
CA VAL A 54 48.42 13.25 19.21
C VAL A 54 48.15 11.78 19.51
N SER A 55 47.67 11.03 18.52
CA SER A 55 47.34 9.62 18.70
C SER A 55 48.61 8.76 18.93
N SER A 56 49.73 9.11 18.36
CA SER A 56 51.01 8.44 18.59
C SER A 56 51.67 8.82 19.91
N SER A 57 51.38 10.00 20.47
CA SER A 57 51.93 10.47 21.74
C SER A 57 51.09 10.12 22.96
N ALA A 58 49.88 9.60 22.81
CA ALA A 58 48.98 9.20 23.89
C ALA A 58 49.48 8.03 24.76
N GLY A 59 50.64 7.45 24.43
CA GLY A 59 51.36 6.47 25.26
C GLY A 59 52.33 7.09 26.28
N ALA A 60 52.59 8.41 26.29
CA ALA A 60 53.44 9.11 27.24
C ALA A 60 52.64 10.14 28.02
N THR A 61 52.66 10.01 29.31
CA THR A 61 52.00 10.89 30.32
C THR A 61 52.50 12.35 30.23
N LYS A 62 52.00 13.10 29.24
CA LYS A 62 52.12 14.56 29.19
C LYS A 62 50.79 15.15 28.78
N SER A 63 50.34 16.18 29.55
CA SER A 63 49.16 17.00 29.24
C SER A 63 49.24 17.48 27.76
N PRO A 64 48.12 17.43 27.01
CA PRO A 64 48.10 17.86 25.62
C PRO A 64 48.51 19.33 25.54
N SER A 65 49.47 19.63 24.67
CA SER A 65 49.94 21.00 24.47
C SER A 65 48.85 21.84 23.82
N VAL A 66 48.81 23.15 24.13
CA VAL A 66 47.82 24.10 23.59
C VAL A 66 47.73 24.10 22.06
N LEU A 67 48.81 23.76 21.38
CA LEU A 67 48.85 23.61 19.90
C LEU A 67 47.95 22.47 19.39
N ILE A 68 47.87 21.37 20.11
CA ILE A 68 47.07 20.20 19.76
C ILE A 68 45.55 20.46 19.93
N GLN A 69 45.16 21.23 20.94
CA GLN A 69 43.78 21.66 21.11
C GLN A 69 43.34 22.66 20.03
N ASN A 70 44.24 23.51 19.52
CA ASN A 70 43.95 24.43 18.42
C ASN A 70 43.75 23.70 17.09
N GLU A 71 44.38 22.57 16.87
CA GLU A 71 44.34 21.83 15.59
C GLU A 71 43.18 20.85 15.54
N THR A 72 42.76 20.26 16.65
CA THR A 72 41.43 19.59 16.76
C THR A 72 40.31 20.60 16.57
N ASN A 73 40.42 21.81 17.11
CA ASN A 73 39.51 22.91 16.86
C ASN A 73 39.40 23.33 15.38
N GLN A 74 40.46 23.12 14.58
CA GLN A 74 40.45 23.41 13.12
C GLN A 74 39.56 22.41 12.37
N ILE A 75 39.60 21.11 12.71
CA ILE A 75 38.76 20.09 12.10
C ILE A 75 37.31 20.26 12.52
N ASP A 76 37.07 20.55 13.79
CA ASP A 76 35.74 20.87 14.27
C ASP A 76 35.19 22.18 13.66
N GLY A 77 36.03 23.17 13.44
CA GLY A 77 35.70 24.39 12.70
C GLY A 77 35.31 24.13 11.25
N LEU A 78 36.02 23.19 10.57
CA LEU A 78 35.68 22.76 9.21
C LEU A 78 34.34 22.00 9.19
N ALA A 79 34.12 21.08 10.13
CA ALA A 79 32.88 20.36 10.31
C ALA A 79 31.68 21.32 10.54
N ALA A 80 31.87 22.33 11.38
CA ALA A 80 30.87 23.36 11.64
C ALA A 80 30.52 24.18 10.39
N LYS A 81 31.49 24.51 9.54
CA LYS A 81 31.26 25.21 8.27
C LYS A 81 30.50 24.36 7.26
N ILE A 82 30.77 23.05 7.20
CA ILE A 82 30.09 22.11 6.31
C ILE A 82 28.63 21.90 6.74
N ASN A 83 28.36 21.88 8.05
CA ASN A 83 27.02 21.63 8.60
C ASN A 83 26.09 22.86 8.56
N ARG A 84 26.60 24.05 8.21
CA ARG A 84 25.78 25.26 8.11
C ARG A 84 24.97 25.28 6.81
N PRO A 85 23.74 25.83 6.82
CA PRO A 85 22.95 26.02 5.61
C PRO A 85 23.73 26.82 4.56
N ALA A 86 23.48 26.55 3.27
CA ALA A 86 24.16 27.20 2.15
C ALA A 86 24.01 28.73 2.12
N ASP A 87 22.93 29.26 2.70
CA ASP A 87 22.61 30.69 2.75
C ASP A 87 23.36 31.43 3.88
N HIS A 88 24.08 30.73 4.73
CA HIS A 88 24.80 31.35 5.84
C HIS A 88 26.15 31.90 5.38
N GLU A 89 26.51 33.14 5.77
CA GLU A 89 27.76 33.82 5.36
C GLU A 89 29.04 33.02 5.66
N GLU A 90 29.02 32.20 6.71
CA GLU A 90 30.16 31.37 7.10
C GLU A 90 30.05 29.91 6.62
N SER A 91 29.14 29.60 5.69
CA SER A 91 29.08 28.28 5.06
C SER A 91 30.24 28.05 4.11
N ILE A 92 30.61 26.79 3.89
CA ILE A 92 31.69 26.47 2.95
C ILE A 92 31.21 26.66 1.50
N SER A 93 32.00 27.31 0.66
CA SER A 93 31.67 27.41 -0.77
C SER A 93 31.79 26.03 -1.46
N ILE A 94 30.97 25.77 -2.51
CA ILE A 94 31.04 24.53 -3.30
C ILE A 94 32.43 24.28 -3.87
N SER A 95 33.16 25.34 -4.28
CA SER A 95 34.52 25.27 -4.79
C SER A 95 35.51 24.83 -3.71
N ASP A 96 35.44 25.43 -2.53
CA ASP A 96 36.29 25.10 -1.41
C ASP A 96 36.01 23.70 -0.87
N PHE A 97 34.75 23.34 -0.77
CA PHE A 97 34.36 21.99 -0.37
C PHE A 97 34.83 20.93 -1.37
N SER A 98 34.82 21.21 -2.66
CA SER A 98 35.42 20.34 -3.68
C SER A 98 36.92 20.11 -3.44
N ILE A 99 37.65 21.16 -3.03
CA ILE A 99 39.08 21.04 -2.70
C ILE A 99 39.28 20.17 -1.46
N VAL A 100 38.49 20.42 -0.40
CA VAL A 100 38.54 19.63 0.83
C VAL A 100 38.27 18.15 0.53
N LEU A 101 37.23 17.82 -0.23
CA LEU A 101 36.91 16.44 -0.61
C LEU A 101 38.05 15.75 -1.36
N ARG A 102 38.72 16.44 -2.32
CA ARG A 102 39.89 15.89 -3.03
C ARG A 102 41.03 15.56 -2.09
N VAL A 103 41.32 16.43 -1.12
CA VAL A 103 42.36 16.21 -0.13
C VAL A 103 42.01 15.05 0.80
N LEU A 104 40.76 14.96 1.25
CA LEU A 104 40.27 13.88 2.11
C LEU A 104 40.29 12.53 1.39
N ILE A 105 39.90 12.47 0.10
CA ILE A 105 40.02 11.25 -0.72
C ILE A 105 41.44 10.72 -0.77
N ARG A 106 42.43 11.61 -0.96
CA ARG A 106 43.84 11.22 -0.98
C ARG A 106 44.35 10.71 0.38
N ASN A 107 43.73 11.16 1.47
CA ASN A 107 44.13 10.84 2.84
C ASN A 107 43.04 10.01 3.58
N ILE A 108 42.23 9.24 2.86
CA ILE A 108 41.02 8.61 3.39
C ILE A 108 41.28 7.66 4.60
N THR A 109 42.41 6.94 4.56
CA THR A 109 42.80 6.01 5.63
C THR A 109 43.12 6.73 6.95
N ARG A 110 43.57 8.00 6.89
CA ARG A 110 43.87 8.83 8.05
C ARG A 110 42.60 9.32 8.80
N LEU A 111 41.44 9.25 8.13
CA LEU A 111 40.14 9.56 8.75
C LEU A 111 39.69 8.48 9.73
N ASP A 112 40.43 7.36 9.84
CA ASP A 112 40.14 6.31 10.83
C ASP A 112 40.59 6.71 12.24
N ASN A 113 40.24 7.92 12.67
CA ASN A 113 40.52 8.45 13.99
C ASN A 113 39.25 9.01 14.63
N LYS A 114 39.13 8.86 15.97
CA LYS A 114 38.00 9.41 16.71
C LYS A 114 37.85 10.93 16.54
N ALA A 115 38.93 11.66 16.43
CA ALA A 115 38.93 13.11 16.22
C ALA A 115 38.33 13.52 14.85
N CYS A 116 38.45 12.65 13.83
CA CYS A 116 37.89 12.91 12.50
C CYS A 116 36.41 12.45 12.37
N GLN A 117 35.88 11.70 13.34
CA GLN A 117 34.57 11.11 13.25
C GLN A 117 33.47 12.18 13.07
N HIS A 118 33.52 13.27 13.83
CA HIS A 118 32.56 14.37 13.71
C HIS A 118 32.60 15.01 12.32
N LEU A 119 33.80 15.26 11.75
CA LEU A 119 33.96 15.79 10.39
C LEU A 119 33.35 14.86 9.36
N VAL A 120 33.62 13.54 9.47
CA VAL A 120 33.09 12.55 8.50
C VAL A 120 31.57 12.47 8.59
N SER A 121 31.01 12.45 9.79
CA SER A 121 29.53 12.45 9.95
C SER A 121 28.90 13.74 9.42
N CYS A 122 29.52 14.92 9.61
CA CYS A 122 29.04 16.16 8.98
C CYS A 122 29.10 16.13 7.44
N ILE A 123 30.16 15.52 6.85
CA ILE A 123 30.24 15.36 5.40
C ILE A 123 29.17 14.38 4.89
N ILE A 124 28.94 13.26 5.58
CA ILE A 124 27.89 12.31 5.22
C ILE A 124 26.52 12.99 5.34
N ALA A 125 26.26 13.78 6.38
CA ALA A 125 25.01 14.47 6.61
C ALA A 125 24.77 15.68 5.69
N TYR A 126 25.75 16.08 4.87
CA TYR A 126 25.68 17.26 4.00
C TYR A 126 24.46 17.22 3.07
N ARG A 127 23.72 18.33 3.02
CA ARG A 127 22.49 18.47 2.22
C ARG A 127 22.82 18.78 0.75
N TRP A 128 23.37 17.80 0.06
CA TRP A 128 23.80 17.92 -1.34
C TRP A 128 22.64 18.16 -2.32
N LEU A 129 21.40 17.89 -1.94
CA LEU A 129 20.20 18.20 -2.70
C LEU A 129 20.00 19.71 -2.90
N ASP A 130 20.34 20.51 -1.91
CA ASP A 130 20.26 21.99 -2.02
C ASP A 130 21.17 22.51 -3.16
N VAL A 131 22.23 21.74 -3.48
CA VAL A 131 23.10 22.01 -4.63
C VAL A 131 22.41 21.70 -5.96
N ILE A 132 21.56 20.66 -6.01
CA ILE A 132 20.79 20.30 -7.21
C ILE A 132 19.72 21.36 -7.47
N LEU A 133 19.04 21.83 -6.42
CA LEU A 133 17.95 22.80 -6.50
C LEU A 133 18.38 24.16 -7.06
N SER A 134 19.65 24.53 -6.87
CA SER A 134 20.13 25.81 -7.40
C SER A 134 20.48 25.70 -8.90
N PRO A 135 20.44 26.81 -9.70
CA PRO A 135 20.63 26.76 -11.16
C PRO A 135 21.92 26.02 -11.55
N ILE A 136 21.79 25.06 -12.49
CA ILE A 136 22.85 24.14 -12.88
C ILE A 136 24.01 24.89 -13.55
N THR A 137 25.19 24.80 -12.94
CA THR A 137 26.45 25.24 -13.53
C THR A 137 27.41 24.03 -13.67
N ALA A 138 28.31 24.06 -14.66
CA ALA A 138 29.27 22.95 -14.86
C ALA A 138 30.12 22.62 -13.61
N SER A 139 30.32 23.59 -12.73
CA SER A 139 30.99 23.39 -11.44
C SER A 139 30.23 22.52 -10.47
N LYS A 140 28.90 22.46 -10.56
CA LYS A 140 28.03 21.69 -9.65
C LYS A 140 27.99 20.21 -10.01
N THR A 141 27.91 19.87 -11.29
CA THR A 141 27.99 18.48 -11.73
C THR A 141 29.30 17.84 -11.30
N THR A 142 30.41 18.57 -11.48
CA THR A 142 31.74 18.09 -11.02
C THR A 142 31.85 17.96 -9.50
N PHE A 143 31.17 18.80 -8.73
CA PHE A 143 31.10 18.68 -7.28
C PHE A 143 30.29 17.44 -6.86
N LEU A 144 29.11 17.24 -7.44
CA LEU A 144 28.26 16.08 -7.13
C LEU A 144 29.00 14.77 -7.43
N ASP A 145 29.63 14.63 -8.61
CA ASP A 145 30.43 13.47 -8.97
C ASP A 145 31.55 13.21 -7.96
N LEU A 146 32.23 14.28 -7.50
CA LEU A 146 33.28 14.18 -6.51
C LEU A 146 32.74 13.77 -5.13
N TYR A 147 31.63 14.30 -4.71
CA TYR A 147 30.97 13.94 -3.43
C TYR A 147 30.55 12.48 -3.44
N LEU A 148 29.91 12.01 -4.52
CA LEU A 148 29.53 10.62 -4.71
C LEU A 148 30.74 9.69 -4.68
N HIS A 149 31.80 10.09 -5.36
CA HIS A 149 33.07 9.35 -5.35
C HIS A 149 33.70 9.30 -3.93
N PHE A 150 33.64 10.40 -3.18
CA PHE A 150 34.09 10.41 -1.78
C PHE A 150 33.35 9.40 -0.93
N LEU A 151 31.99 9.37 -0.99
CA LEU A 151 31.20 8.42 -0.24
C LEU A 151 31.53 6.96 -0.58
N SER A 152 31.71 6.66 -1.86
CA SER A 152 32.07 5.31 -2.32
C SER A 152 33.46 4.90 -1.83
N VAL A 153 34.47 5.79 -1.90
CA VAL A 153 35.83 5.54 -1.42
C VAL A 153 35.87 5.45 0.11
N LEU A 154 35.07 6.28 0.81
CA LEU A 154 34.96 6.24 2.27
C LEU A 154 34.49 4.86 2.74
N VAL A 155 33.39 4.35 2.17
CA VAL A 155 32.85 3.04 2.53
C VAL A 155 33.81 1.91 2.17
N ALA A 156 34.47 1.99 1.01
CA ALA A 156 35.44 0.99 0.59
C ALA A 156 36.66 0.91 1.50
N SER A 157 37.14 2.08 2.00
CA SER A 157 38.33 2.18 2.85
C SER A 157 38.01 2.02 4.33
N LEU A 158 36.87 2.52 4.79
CA LEU A 158 36.43 2.57 6.19
C LEU A 158 35.04 1.98 6.32
N PRO A 159 34.85 0.65 6.36
CA PRO A 159 33.53 -0.01 6.38
C PRO A 159 32.66 0.35 7.58
N ARG A 160 33.22 0.90 8.65
CA ARG A 160 32.45 1.36 9.82
C ARG A 160 31.41 2.44 9.49
N TYR A 161 31.62 3.22 8.42
CA TYR A 161 30.68 4.26 7.98
C TYR A 161 29.61 3.73 7.01
N LEU A 162 29.66 2.45 6.63
CA LEU A 162 28.72 1.84 5.68
C LEU A 162 27.25 2.08 6.08
N ASN A 163 26.91 1.77 7.32
CA ASN A 163 25.51 1.89 7.79
C ASN A 163 25.04 3.34 7.84
N GLU A 164 25.93 4.29 8.16
CA GLU A 164 25.62 5.72 8.20
C GLU A 164 25.39 6.26 6.77
N VAL A 165 26.25 5.89 5.83
CA VAL A 165 26.09 6.28 4.42
C VAL A 165 24.85 5.65 3.79
N LEU A 166 24.63 4.34 3.99
CA LEU A 166 23.44 3.68 3.47
C LEU A 166 22.16 4.25 4.10
N GLY A 167 22.17 4.50 5.40
CA GLY A 167 21.04 5.11 6.10
C GLY A 167 20.66 6.48 5.52
N LYS A 168 21.66 7.34 5.26
CA LYS A 168 21.43 8.63 4.61
C LYS A 168 20.81 8.47 3.21
N LEU A 169 21.42 7.65 2.35
CA LEU A 169 20.97 7.46 0.97
C LEU A 169 19.55 6.91 0.91
N VAL A 170 19.23 5.99 1.80
CA VAL A 170 17.91 5.34 1.86
C VAL A 170 16.83 6.29 2.44
N ASN A 171 17.18 7.07 3.46
CA ASN A 171 16.23 8.06 4.02
C ASN A 171 15.88 9.15 2.98
N GLU A 172 16.77 9.41 2.04
CA GLU A 172 16.54 10.37 0.96
C GLU A 172 15.68 9.80 -0.19
N PHE A 173 15.30 8.53 -0.17
CA PHE A 173 14.35 7.95 -1.15
C PHE A 173 12.93 8.52 -1.05
N SER A 174 12.54 9.03 0.11
CA SER A 174 11.24 9.65 0.35
C SER A 174 11.18 11.13 -0.03
N LEU A 175 12.27 11.74 -0.51
CA LEU A 175 12.32 13.16 -0.81
C LEU A 175 11.30 13.57 -1.86
N VAL A 176 10.60 14.67 -1.57
CA VAL A 176 9.64 15.31 -2.46
C VAL A 176 10.29 16.56 -3.04
N ALA A 177 10.33 16.68 -4.36
CA ALA A 177 10.84 17.86 -5.06
C ALA A 177 9.75 18.44 -5.95
N VAL A 178 9.68 19.76 -5.98
CA VAL A 178 8.68 20.52 -6.77
C VAL A 178 8.81 20.27 -8.28
N ALA A 179 10.01 19.93 -8.76
CA ALA A 179 10.26 19.67 -10.17
C ALA A 179 10.60 18.18 -10.42
N SER A 180 9.81 17.53 -11.27
CA SER A 180 9.99 16.11 -11.67
C SER A 180 11.40 15.78 -12.19
N GLU A 181 12.03 16.71 -12.93
CA GLU A 181 13.40 16.53 -13.45
C GLU A 181 14.45 16.46 -12.33
N ILE A 182 14.23 17.21 -11.25
CA ILE A 182 15.13 17.21 -10.08
C ILE A 182 14.98 15.88 -9.33
N LEU A 183 13.76 15.41 -9.17
CA LEU A 183 13.46 14.14 -8.51
C LEU A 183 14.11 12.96 -9.25
N THR A 184 13.96 12.91 -10.58
CA THR A 184 14.58 11.85 -11.41
C THR A 184 16.10 11.91 -11.37
N THR A 185 16.69 13.10 -11.38
CA THR A 185 18.14 13.29 -11.29
C THR A 185 18.66 12.84 -9.94
N SER A 186 18.03 13.26 -8.85
CA SER A 186 18.38 12.88 -7.48
C SER A 186 18.29 11.36 -7.31
N SER A 187 17.17 10.74 -7.70
CA SER A 187 16.99 9.29 -7.66
C SER A 187 18.11 8.56 -8.42
N ASN A 188 18.47 9.01 -9.64
CA ASN A 188 19.53 8.40 -10.42
C ASN A 188 20.89 8.47 -9.72
N LEU A 189 21.19 9.59 -9.05
CA LEU A 189 22.44 9.75 -8.30
C LEU A 189 22.48 8.82 -7.07
N HIS A 190 21.40 8.71 -6.29
CA HIS A 190 21.33 7.76 -5.17
C HIS A 190 21.57 6.32 -5.62
N HIS A 191 20.91 5.88 -6.68
CA HIS A 191 21.10 4.53 -7.22
C HIS A 191 22.52 4.32 -7.79
N THR A 192 23.13 5.35 -8.35
CA THR A 192 24.53 5.27 -8.83
C THR A 192 25.49 5.04 -7.68
N ILE A 193 25.33 5.76 -6.56
CA ILE A 193 26.18 5.55 -5.38
C ILE A 193 25.99 4.15 -4.82
N ILE A 194 24.74 3.70 -4.66
CA ILE A 194 24.45 2.37 -4.12
C ILE A 194 25.06 1.29 -5.02
N LYS A 195 24.95 1.42 -6.35
CA LYS A 195 25.60 0.51 -7.31
C LYS A 195 27.13 0.50 -7.15
N ASP A 196 27.75 1.66 -6.97
CA ASP A 196 29.20 1.76 -6.77
C ASP A 196 29.61 1.14 -5.42
N ILE A 197 28.86 1.38 -4.35
CA ILE A 197 29.09 0.74 -3.04
C ILE A 197 29.00 -0.78 -3.16
N LEU A 198 27.97 -1.31 -3.81
CA LEU A 198 27.80 -2.75 -4.04
C LEU A 198 28.92 -3.34 -4.88
N LYS A 199 29.44 -2.58 -5.85
CA LYS A 199 30.59 -2.99 -6.69
C LYS A 199 31.88 -3.06 -5.90
N TYR A 200 32.17 -2.07 -5.03
CA TYR A 200 33.41 -2.01 -4.25
C TYR A 200 33.35 -2.87 -2.99
N VAL A 201 32.16 -2.98 -2.38
CA VAL A 201 31.92 -3.73 -1.13
C VAL A 201 30.71 -4.64 -1.31
N PRO A 202 30.85 -5.79 -2.00
CA PRO A 202 29.70 -6.69 -2.27
C PRO A 202 28.97 -7.17 -1.01
N THR A 203 29.67 -7.30 0.12
CA THR A 203 29.10 -7.69 1.40
C THR A 203 28.11 -6.66 1.97
N SER A 204 28.09 -5.43 1.45
CA SER A 204 27.15 -4.38 1.86
C SER A 204 25.68 -4.72 1.54
N VAL A 205 25.41 -5.67 0.64
CA VAL A 205 24.06 -6.21 0.39
C VAL A 205 23.39 -6.66 1.69
N GLY A 206 24.14 -7.27 2.61
CA GLY A 206 23.62 -7.71 3.91
C GLY A 206 23.17 -6.59 4.87
N SER A 207 23.69 -5.36 4.67
CA SER A 207 23.31 -4.18 5.49
C SER A 207 22.11 -3.43 4.93
N LEU A 208 21.80 -3.59 3.64
CA LEU A 208 20.71 -2.89 2.96
C LEU A 208 19.32 -3.20 3.55
N PRO A 209 18.92 -4.46 3.85
CA PRO A 209 17.62 -4.75 4.41
C PRO A 209 17.32 -3.93 5.66
N THR A 210 18.28 -3.85 6.58
CA THR A 210 18.12 -3.08 7.83
C THR A 210 17.99 -1.58 7.57
N ALA A 211 18.77 -1.03 6.62
CA ALA A 211 18.71 0.38 6.25
C ALA A 211 17.35 0.70 5.58
N LEU A 212 16.89 -0.14 4.64
CA LEU A 212 15.62 0.00 3.94
C LEU A 212 14.43 -0.06 4.90
N THR A 213 14.43 -1.01 5.85
CA THR A 213 13.35 -1.11 6.84
C THR A 213 13.30 0.10 7.78
N LYS A 214 14.46 0.63 8.19
CA LYS A 214 14.52 1.82 9.06
C LYS A 214 14.14 3.11 8.35
N GLY A 215 14.48 3.23 7.07
CA GLY A 215 14.18 4.40 6.25
C GLY A 215 12.77 4.39 5.66
N PHE A 216 12.01 3.30 5.80
CA PHE A 216 10.66 3.20 5.23
C PHE A 216 9.72 4.20 5.91
N PRO A 217 9.04 5.08 5.13
CA PRO A 217 8.14 6.09 5.69
C PRO A 217 6.98 5.46 6.46
N HIS A 218 6.55 6.12 7.54
CA HIS A 218 5.43 5.63 8.34
C HIS A 218 4.11 5.77 7.55
N HIS A 219 3.33 4.71 7.45
CA HIS A 219 2.12 4.63 6.61
C HIS A 219 1.08 5.72 6.92
N LEU A 220 0.92 6.14 8.19
CA LEU A 220 0.00 7.21 8.56
C LEU A 220 0.66 8.60 8.46
N ALA A 221 1.83 8.79 9.09
CA ALA A 221 2.44 10.10 9.27
C ALA A 221 3.08 10.70 8.00
N SER A 222 3.51 9.88 7.03
CA SER A 222 4.13 10.38 5.80
C SER A 222 3.09 10.92 4.81
N SER A 223 3.53 11.83 3.94
CA SER A 223 2.70 12.30 2.82
C SER A 223 2.57 11.22 1.72
N PRO A 224 1.52 11.26 0.88
CA PRO A 224 1.39 10.36 -0.26
C PRO A 224 2.62 10.36 -1.18
N ALA A 225 3.17 11.55 -1.48
CA ALA A 225 4.34 11.69 -2.34
C ALA A 225 5.62 11.09 -1.75
N GLU A 226 5.86 11.22 -0.43
CA GLU A 226 7.02 10.60 0.24
C GLU A 226 6.99 9.09 0.13
N LEU A 227 5.83 8.50 0.40
CA LEU A 227 5.66 7.05 0.37
C LEU A 227 5.75 6.51 -1.07
N THR A 228 5.12 7.18 -2.03
CA THR A 228 5.17 6.85 -3.46
C THR A 228 6.59 6.90 -4.02
N ASN A 229 7.34 7.98 -3.70
CA ASN A 229 8.74 8.11 -4.11
C ASN A 229 9.63 7.01 -3.52
N TYR A 230 9.41 6.68 -2.25
CA TYR A 230 10.15 5.61 -1.60
C TYR A 230 9.92 4.26 -2.29
N VAL A 231 8.65 3.90 -2.53
CA VAL A 231 8.28 2.66 -3.23
C VAL A 231 8.84 2.63 -4.65
N ALA A 232 8.76 3.74 -5.40
CA ALA A 232 9.34 3.84 -6.74
C ALA A 232 10.86 3.60 -6.74
N ASN A 233 11.59 4.14 -5.76
CA ASN A 233 13.02 3.89 -5.60
C ASN A 233 13.32 2.43 -5.19
N LEU A 234 12.48 1.80 -4.37
CA LEU A 234 12.61 0.37 -4.06
C LEU A 234 12.45 -0.50 -5.30
N LEU A 235 11.43 -0.24 -6.13
CA LEU A 235 11.21 -0.98 -7.39
C LEU A 235 12.39 -0.80 -8.35
N LYS A 236 12.94 0.42 -8.46
CA LYS A 236 14.13 0.68 -9.27
C LYS A 236 15.38 -0.05 -8.75
N MET A 237 15.48 -0.27 -7.43
CA MET A 237 16.56 -1.04 -6.84
C MET A 237 16.54 -2.50 -7.26
N LEU A 238 15.37 -3.08 -7.54
CA LEU A 238 15.24 -4.46 -8.05
C LEU A 238 15.95 -4.69 -9.38
N GLU A 239 16.16 -3.64 -10.18
CA GLU A 239 16.84 -3.77 -11.48
C GLU A 239 18.31 -4.19 -11.34
N TYR A 240 18.97 -3.82 -10.25
CA TYR A 240 20.40 -4.05 -10.06
C TYR A 240 20.76 -4.84 -8.80
N CYS A 241 19.80 -5.09 -7.91
CA CYS A 241 19.99 -5.87 -6.70
C CYS A 241 18.84 -6.88 -6.52
N PRO A 242 18.75 -7.90 -7.40
CA PRO A 242 17.67 -8.89 -7.37
C PRO A 242 17.68 -9.76 -6.10
N GLU A 243 18.78 -9.84 -5.39
CA GLU A 243 18.91 -10.58 -4.12
C GLU A 243 17.98 -10.02 -3.04
N LEU A 244 17.65 -8.74 -3.10
CA LEU A 244 16.74 -8.08 -2.17
C LEU A 244 15.26 -8.19 -2.55
N SER A 245 14.94 -8.84 -3.68
CA SER A 245 13.59 -8.90 -4.24
C SER A 245 12.56 -9.36 -3.20
N SER A 246 12.81 -10.46 -2.50
CA SER A 246 11.88 -10.98 -1.49
C SER A 246 11.63 -9.98 -0.35
N HIS A 247 12.69 -9.30 0.12
CA HIS A 247 12.58 -8.34 1.21
C HIS A 247 11.86 -7.05 0.79
N ILE A 248 12.18 -6.54 -0.40
CA ILE A 248 11.56 -5.33 -0.95
C ILE A 248 10.06 -5.56 -1.18
N TRP A 249 9.69 -6.66 -1.84
CA TRP A 249 8.27 -6.99 -2.04
C TRP A 249 7.53 -7.19 -0.73
N GLN A 250 8.16 -7.83 0.27
CA GLN A 250 7.55 -7.98 1.59
C GLN A 250 7.25 -6.62 2.23
N MET A 251 8.21 -5.69 2.25
CA MET A 251 8.01 -4.35 2.82
C MET A 251 6.88 -3.59 2.13
N ILE A 252 6.83 -3.63 0.80
CA ILE A 252 5.79 -2.95 0.01
C ILE A 252 4.42 -3.54 0.33
N ILE A 253 4.27 -4.86 0.29
CA ILE A 253 2.99 -5.54 0.55
C ILE A 253 2.54 -5.35 2.00
N GLU A 254 3.44 -5.45 2.98
CA GLU A 254 3.10 -5.19 4.39
C GLU A 254 2.63 -3.75 4.62
N SER A 255 3.24 -2.78 3.93
CA SER A 255 2.79 -1.38 3.99
C SER A 255 1.43 -1.20 3.32
N SER A 256 1.21 -1.83 2.16
CA SER A 256 -0.08 -1.78 1.46
C SER A 256 -1.19 -2.41 2.28
N ILE A 257 -0.94 -3.55 2.94
CA ILE A 257 -1.92 -4.19 3.84
C ILE A 257 -2.28 -3.28 5.02
N LYS A 258 -1.30 -2.60 5.63
CA LYS A 258 -1.57 -1.67 6.74
C LYS A 258 -2.45 -0.51 6.30
N LEU A 259 -2.15 0.08 5.14
CA LEU A 259 -2.97 1.14 4.56
C LEU A 259 -4.37 0.65 4.20
N ASP A 260 -4.49 -0.55 3.63
CA ASP A 260 -5.77 -1.18 3.26
C ASP A 260 -6.65 -1.41 4.49
N VAL A 261 -6.09 -1.99 5.56
CA VAL A 261 -6.83 -2.24 6.81
C VAL A 261 -7.25 -0.93 7.49
N GLU A 262 -6.38 0.07 7.57
CA GLU A 262 -6.74 1.38 8.13
C GLU A 262 -7.82 2.07 7.30
N LEU A 263 -7.70 2.01 5.97
CA LEU A 263 -8.71 2.57 5.07
C LEU A 263 -10.07 1.86 5.25
N GLN A 264 -10.10 0.52 5.38
CA GLN A 264 -11.35 -0.21 5.60
C GLN A 264 -11.97 0.13 6.96
N ASN A 265 -11.16 0.26 8.02
CA ASN A 265 -11.67 0.67 9.33
C ASN A 265 -12.36 2.04 9.28
N GLU A 266 -11.79 2.99 8.54
CA GLU A 266 -12.38 4.32 8.38
C GLU A 266 -13.61 4.32 7.45
N LEU A 267 -13.64 3.44 6.44
CA LEU A 267 -14.77 3.31 5.51
C LEU A 267 -15.95 2.53 6.11
N ASP A 268 -15.74 1.65 7.08
CA ASP A 268 -16.81 0.87 7.71
C ASP A 268 -17.79 1.76 8.52
N ASP A 269 -17.39 2.99 8.87
CA ASP A 269 -18.22 3.98 9.57
C ASP A 269 -19.01 4.88 8.60
N LEU A 270 -18.80 4.77 7.28
CA LEU A 270 -19.44 5.56 6.23
C LEU A 270 -20.46 4.73 5.45
N ASP A 271 -21.49 5.37 4.93
CA ASP A 271 -22.42 4.72 4.00
C ASP A 271 -21.92 4.75 2.55
N ASP A 272 -22.58 3.96 1.68
CA ASP A 272 -22.14 3.81 0.29
C ASP A 272 -22.23 5.14 -0.50
N GLU A 273 -23.17 6.05 -0.18
CA GLU A 273 -23.30 7.36 -0.82
C GLU A 273 -22.14 8.27 -0.38
N GLU A 274 -21.80 8.28 0.90
CA GLU A 274 -20.66 9.04 1.45
C GLU A 274 -19.32 8.57 0.87
N ILE A 275 -19.15 7.25 0.68
CA ILE A 275 -17.96 6.68 0.04
C ILE A 275 -17.89 7.12 -1.44
N GLU A 276 -18.99 7.11 -2.16
CA GLU A 276 -19.05 7.51 -3.56
C GLU A 276 -18.78 9.01 -3.73
N ASP A 277 -19.33 9.85 -2.86
CA ASP A 277 -19.03 11.28 -2.80
C ASP A 277 -17.56 11.58 -2.42
N LEU A 278 -16.98 10.74 -1.58
CA LEU A 278 -15.58 10.86 -1.16
C LEU A 278 -14.61 10.53 -2.30
N ILE A 279 -14.99 9.57 -3.16
CA ILE A 279 -14.21 9.15 -4.34
C ILE A 279 -14.42 10.12 -5.51
N ASN A 280 -15.68 10.54 -5.76
CA ASN A 280 -16.06 11.39 -6.88
C ASN A 280 -16.05 12.88 -6.54
N GLY A 281 -15.99 13.22 -5.26
CA GLY A 281 -15.99 14.60 -4.75
C GLY A 281 -14.77 15.38 -5.20
N GLU A 282 -15.01 16.13 -6.22
CA GLU A 282 -14.15 16.88 -7.11
C GLU A 282 -13.08 17.72 -6.41
N GLU A 283 -11.94 17.82 -7.07
CA GLU A 283 -10.83 18.75 -6.88
C GLU A 283 -11.23 20.24 -6.85
N GLU A 284 -12.52 20.57 -7.09
CA GLU A 284 -13.01 21.94 -7.23
C GLU A 284 -12.95 22.80 -5.96
N LYS A 285 -12.63 22.26 -4.79
CA LYS A 285 -12.58 23.03 -3.53
C LYS A 285 -11.19 23.28 -2.95
N GLU A 286 -10.14 22.66 -3.46
CA GLU A 286 -8.78 22.90 -2.95
C GLU A 286 -8.11 24.13 -3.61
N GLU A 287 -8.43 24.50 -4.85
CA GLU A 287 -7.86 25.70 -5.49
C GLU A 287 -8.39 27.04 -4.91
N GLU A 288 -9.54 27.07 -4.25
CA GLU A 288 -10.07 28.28 -3.62
C GLU A 288 -9.56 28.55 -2.20
N ARG A 289 -8.95 27.57 -1.51
CA ARG A 289 -8.46 27.77 -0.13
C ARG A 289 -7.01 28.22 -0.01
N ASP A 290 -6.17 27.96 -1.00
CA ASP A 290 -4.77 28.38 -0.99
C ASP A 290 -4.56 29.88 -1.37
N THR A 291 -5.60 30.59 -1.80
CA THR A 291 -5.53 32.01 -2.16
C THR A 291 -6.04 32.99 -1.10
N ILE A 292 -6.59 32.49 0.04
CA ILE A 292 -7.10 33.35 1.12
C ILE A 292 -6.38 33.07 2.45
N GLY A 293 -5.09 33.28 2.47
CA GLY A 293 -4.26 33.03 3.65
C GLY A 293 -3.16 34.05 3.90
N ILE A 294 -3.27 35.28 3.36
CA ILE A 294 -2.40 36.41 3.75
C ILE A 294 -3.24 37.68 3.85
N ALA A 295 -3.84 37.91 4.99
CA ALA A 295 -4.20 39.25 5.41
C ALA A 295 -4.17 39.31 6.93
N SER A 296 -3.11 39.93 7.40
CA SER A 296 -2.90 40.48 8.73
C SER A 296 -4.14 41.16 9.31
N ASP A 297 -4.42 40.99 10.57
CA ASP A 297 -4.87 42.11 11.38
C ASP A 297 -4.37 41.97 12.85
N GLU A 298 -3.42 42.84 13.14
CA GLU A 298 -3.11 43.28 14.50
C GLU A 298 -4.28 44.11 14.99
N LYS A 299 -4.81 43.82 16.15
CA LYS A 299 -5.42 44.86 17.01
C LYS A 299 -5.25 44.50 18.48
N ASP A 300 -4.48 45.36 19.14
CA ASP A 300 -4.46 45.68 20.56
C ASP A 300 -5.84 45.96 21.16
N GLY A 301 -5.96 45.70 22.47
CA GLY A 301 -7.03 46.24 23.28
C GLY A 301 -7.23 45.54 24.62
N GLU A 302 -6.41 45.88 25.58
CA GLU A 302 -6.62 46.24 26.97
C GLU A 302 -7.85 45.73 27.75
N ASN A 303 -7.52 45.06 28.88
CA ASN A 303 -8.05 45.12 30.26
C ASN A 303 -9.54 45.33 30.52
N GLU A 304 -10.13 44.51 31.37
CA GLU A 304 -10.42 44.90 32.76
C GLU A 304 -10.95 43.71 33.57
N ASP A 305 -10.57 43.73 34.85
CA ASP A 305 -10.85 42.82 35.95
C ASP A 305 -12.36 42.70 36.27
N GLU A 306 -12.78 41.62 36.87
CA GLU A 306 -13.38 41.50 38.20
C GLU A 306 -14.08 40.15 38.49
N ASP A 307 -13.63 39.56 39.59
CA ASP A 307 -14.33 38.87 40.69
C ASP A 307 -15.08 37.54 40.51
N ASP A 308 -14.48 36.55 41.19
CA ASP A 308 -15.01 35.51 42.09
C ASP A 308 -16.49 35.14 42.01
N GLU A 309 -16.73 33.84 41.75
CA GLU A 309 -17.56 33.00 42.67
C GLU A 309 -17.27 31.51 42.41
N GLU A 310 -16.83 30.84 43.45
CA GLU A 310 -16.70 29.39 43.58
C GLU A 310 -18.07 28.71 43.40
N ASN A 311 -18.12 27.70 42.54
CA ASN A 311 -19.15 26.67 42.63
C ASN A 311 -18.56 25.30 42.26
N ASP A 312 -18.29 24.51 43.30
CA ASP A 312 -18.02 23.09 43.24
C ASP A 312 -19.26 22.36 42.79
N GLU A 313 -19.28 21.88 41.55
CA GLU A 313 -20.13 20.75 41.13
C GLU A 313 -19.31 19.76 40.30
N ALA A 314 -19.34 18.52 40.76
CA ALA A 314 -18.67 17.36 40.20
C ALA A 314 -18.97 17.20 38.70
N ALA A 315 -17.94 17.44 37.88
CA ALA A 315 -17.99 17.10 36.47
C ALA A 315 -17.78 15.60 36.32
N SER A 316 -18.79 14.92 35.78
CA SER A 316 -18.68 13.59 35.20
C SER A 316 -17.76 13.69 33.98
N ASP A 317 -16.70 12.90 34.00
CA ASP A 317 -15.67 12.78 32.97
C ASP A 317 -16.25 11.92 31.82
N ASP A 318 -17.10 12.51 31.00
CA ASP A 318 -17.48 12.03 29.67
C ASP A 318 -17.10 13.12 28.65
N GLU A 319 -15.80 13.32 28.47
CA GLU A 319 -15.31 14.00 27.26
C GLU A 319 -15.51 13.06 26.06
N GLU A 320 -16.69 13.12 25.49
CA GLU A 320 -16.98 12.65 24.14
C GLU A 320 -16.11 13.50 23.19
N TYR A 321 -14.97 12.94 22.75
CA TYR A 321 -14.15 13.52 21.70
C TYR A 321 -15.00 13.57 20.42
N LEU A 322 -15.70 14.69 20.23
CA LEU A 322 -16.26 15.06 18.93
C LEU A 322 -15.06 15.29 17.98
N LEU A 323 -14.61 14.22 17.33
CA LEU A 323 -13.71 14.33 16.19
C LEU A 323 -14.45 15.18 15.14
N ASP A 324 -13.85 16.31 14.76
CA ASP A 324 -14.39 17.16 13.69
C ASP A 324 -14.53 16.32 12.41
N PRO A 325 -15.74 16.15 11.87
CA PRO A 325 -15.97 15.27 10.70
C PRO A 325 -15.16 15.71 9.46
N VAL A 326 -14.74 16.96 9.40
CA VAL A 326 -13.90 17.50 8.31
C VAL A 326 -12.46 17.01 8.37
N SER A 327 -11.92 16.68 9.56
CA SER A 327 -10.55 16.15 9.68
C SER A 327 -10.50 14.67 9.26
N SER A 328 -11.54 13.88 9.56
CA SER A 328 -11.59 12.47 9.21
C SER A 328 -11.68 12.24 7.69
N THR A 329 -12.50 12.99 6.97
CA THR A 329 -12.62 12.88 5.50
C THR A 329 -11.32 13.23 4.77
N SER A 330 -10.57 14.25 5.24
CA SER A 330 -9.24 14.59 4.69
C SER A 330 -8.22 13.48 4.89
N ASP A 331 -8.28 12.77 6.02
CA ASP A 331 -7.34 11.70 6.33
C ASP A 331 -7.67 10.42 5.56
N ILE A 332 -8.95 10.10 5.36
CA ILE A 332 -9.41 9.01 4.49
C ILE A 332 -8.94 9.22 3.04
N ARG A 333 -9.11 10.43 2.49
CA ARG A 333 -8.60 10.77 1.15
C ARG A 333 -7.09 10.59 1.02
N LYS A 334 -6.31 10.98 2.03
CA LYS A 334 -4.86 10.76 2.04
C LYS A 334 -4.50 9.27 2.07
N LEU A 335 -5.22 8.45 2.85
CA LEU A 335 -5.02 6.99 2.90
C LEU A 335 -5.33 6.36 1.53
N LEU A 336 -6.46 6.73 0.94
CA LEU A 336 -6.88 6.28 -0.38
C LEU A 336 -5.84 6.66 -1.44
N GLN A 337 -5.39 7.92 -1.48
CA GLN A 337 -4.37 8.40 -2.41
C GLN A 337 -3.03 7.66 -2.24
N LYS A 338 -2.59 7.39 -1.00
CA LYS A 338 -1.37 6.62 -0.73
C LYS A 338 -1.46 5.22 -1.32
N LEU A 339 -2.55 4.52 -1.01
CA LEU A 339 -2.73 3.14 -1.45
C LEU A 339 -2.88 3.05 -2.97
N ASP A 340 -3.68 3.93 -3.57
CA ASP A 340 -3.89 4.00 -5.01
C ASP A 340 -2.58 4.24 -5.77
N SER A 341 -1.80 5.25 -5.34
CA SER A 341 -0.50 5.55 -5.95
C SER A 341 0.50 4.39 -5.86
N ILE A 342 0.51 3.65 -4.75
CA ILE A 342 1.38 2.47 -4.60
C ILE A 342 0.95 1.37 -5.55
N ILE A 343 -0.36 1.05 -5.61
CA ILE A 343 -0.89 0.00 -6.47
C ILE A 343 -0.66 0.37 -7.93
N GLU A 344 -0.95 1.60 -8.34
CA GLU A 344 -0.72 2.13 -9.69
C GLU A 344 0.74 1.96 -10.12
N ILE A 345 1.71 2.37 -9.31
CA ILE A 345 3.14 2.22 -9.63
C ILE A 345 3.53 0.75 -9.78
N ILE A 346 3.05 -0.12 -8.90
CA ILE A 346 3.34 -1.55 -8.99
C ILE A 346 2.77 -2.14 -10.27
N LEU A 347 1.50 -1.83 -10.59
CA LEU A 347 0.84 -2.33 -11.79
C LEU A 347 1.54 -1.83 -13.06
N THR A 348 1.79 -0.53 -13.18
CA THR A 348 2.43 0.07 -14.35
C THR A 348 3.86 -0.45 -14.57
N THR A 349 4.63 -0.61 -13.50
CA THR A 349 6.00 -1.16 -13.56
C THR A 349 5.97 -2.63 -13.94
N SER A 350 5.05 -3.41 -13.36
CA SER A 350 4.93 -4.85 -13.60
C SER A 350 4.43 -5.16 -15.01
N ASP A 351 3.47 -4.39 -15.51
CA ASP A 351 2.87 -4.58 -16.84
C ASP A 351 3.91 -4.64 -17.97
N SER A 352 4.98 -3.86 -17.85
CA SER A 352 6.06 -3.87 -18.83
C SER A 352 6.73 -5.24 -19.00
N GLU A 353 6.80 -6.04 -17.92
CA GLU A 353 7.41 -7.37 -17.89
C GLU A 353 6.47 -8.47 -18.43
N PHE A 354 5.15 -8.23 -18.45
CA PHE A 354 4.14 -9.19 -18.90
C PHE A 354 3.60 -8.93 -20.31
N LYS A 355 3.84 -7.74 -20.88
CA LYS A 355 3.39 -7.38 -22.26
C LYS A 355 4.10 -8.15 -23.37
N GLN A 356 5.23 -8.81 -23.09
CA GLN A 356 5.98 -9.61 -24.07
C GLN A 356 5.24 -10.94 -24.36
N ASN A 357 5.50 -11.54 -25.53
CA ASN A 357 4.87 -12.82 -25.92
C ASN A 357 5.21 -13.95 -24.96
N GLU A 358 6.44 -13.99 -24.44
CA GLU A 358 6.87 -14.93 -23.41
C GLU A 358 7.05 -14.20 -22.08
N ILE A 359 6.76 -14.86 -20.96
CA ILE A 359 6.94 -14.30 -19.63
C ILE A 359 8.42 -14.14 -19.37
N SER A 360 8.87 -12.93 -19.04
CA SER A 360 10.26 -12.68 -18.67
C SER A 360 10.62 -13.42 -17.37
N THR A 361 11.89 -13.73 -17.18
CA THR A 361 12.36 -14.32 -15.90
C THR A 361 12.09 -13.40 -14.71
N LYS A 362 12.11 -12.08 -14.93
CA LYS A 362 11.72 -11.09 -13.94
C LYS A 362 10.23 -11.15 -13.64
N GLY A 363 9.37 -11.24 -14.67
CA GLY A 363 7.92 -11.39 -14.49
C GLY A 363 7.57 -12.63 -13.67
N LEU A 364 8.20 -13.77 -13.93
CA LEU A 364 8.03 -14.98 -13.11
C LEU A 364 8.48 -14.77 -11.67
N THR A 365 9.59 -14.06 -11.45
CA THR A 365 10.07 -13.76 -10.09
C THR A 365 9.09 -12.87 -9.34
N ILE A 366 8.51 -11.85 -9.99
CA ILE A 366 7.50 -10.96 -9.43
C ILE A 366 6.26 -11.78 -9.06
N PHE A 367 5.70 -12.56 -10.00
CA PHE A 367 4.52 -13.39 -9.75
C PHE A 367 4.72 -14.38 -8.60
N ASN A 368 5.85 -15.08 -8.57
CA ASN A 368 6.16 -16.03 -7.49
C ASN A 368 6.31 -15.33 -6.13
N SER A 369 6.94 -14.15 -6.10
CA SER A 369 7.08 -13.37 -4.86
C SER A 369 5.72 -12.89 -4.36
N LEU A 370 4.88 -12.33 -5.22
CA LEU A 370 3.54 -11.89 -4.87
C LEU A 370 2.62 -13.06 -4.47
N SER A 371 2.69 -14.19 -5.18
CA SER A 371 1.91 -15.40 -4.84
C SER A 371 2.29 -15.94 -3.45
N LYS A 372 3.58 -15.92 -3.11
CA LYS A 372 4.05 -16.31 -1.78
C LYS A 372 3.55 -15.33 -0.71
N LEU A 373 3.67 -14.03 -0.95
CA LEU A 373 3.20 -12.99 -0.03
C LEU A 373 1.68 -13.01 0.12
N PHE A 374 0.95 -13.31 -0.95
CA PHE A 374 -0.48 -13.53 -0.87
C PHE A 374 -0.83 -14.65 0.13
N GLN A 375 -0.18 -15.81 0.02
CA GLN A 375 -0.43 -16.95 0.93
C GLN A 375 -0.07 -16.66 2.39
N THR A 376 1.00 -15.87 2.62
CA THR A 376 1.57 -15.65 3.96
C THR A 376 1.09 -14.39 4.65
N HIS A 377 0.70 -13.36 3.90
CA HIS A 377 0.35 -12.03 4.45
C HIS A 377 -1.08 -11.60 4.07
N ILE A 378 -1.48 -11.65 2.79
CA ILE A 378 -2.80 -11.17 2.36
C ILE A 378 -3.91 -12.13 2.81
N LEU A 379 -3.80 -13.39 2.43
CA LEU A 379 -4.84 -14.40 2.72
C LEU A 379 -5.17 -14.57 4.23
N PRO A 380 -4.20 -14.53 5.17
CA PRO A 380 -4.50 -14.60 6.59
C PRO A 380 -5.09 -13.32 7.19
N THR A 381 -4.87 -12.17 6.56
CA THR A 381 -5.32 -10.87 7.09
C THR A 381 -6.82 -10.69 6.88
N HIS A 382 -7.52 -10.17 7.89
CA HIS A 382 -8.91 -9.75 7.78
C HIS A 382 -8.98 -8.31 7.26
N PHE A 383 -10.12 -7.94 6.67
CA PHE A 383 -10.42 -6.58 6.21
C PHE A 383 -9.48 -6.01 5.12
N THR A 384 -8.81 -6.85 4.33
CA THR A 384 -8.15 -6.36 3.11
C THR A 384 -9.13 -6.44 1.94
N LYS A 385 -9.36 -5.33 1.23
CA LYS A 385 -10.23 -5.29 0.04
C LYS A 385 -9.51 -4.84 -1.24
N LEU A 386 -8.34 -4.22 -1.12
CA LEU A 386 -7.68 -3.53 -2.23
C LEU A 386 -6.32 -4.12 -2.63
N THR A 387 -5.49 -4.49 -1.66
CA THR A 387 -4.13 -5.00 -1.91
C THR A 387 -4.09 -6.28 -2.76
N GLN A 388 -5.10 -7.14 -2.65
CA GLN A 388 -5.20 -8.38 -3.42
C GLN A 388 -5.38 -8.16 -4.93
N PHE A 389 -5.85 -7.00 -5.36
CA PHE A 389 -6.00 -6.68 -6.78
C PHE A 389 -4.69 -6.66 -7.55
N LEU A 390 -3.55 -6.51 -6.88
CA LEU A 390 -2.23 -6.68 -7.50
C LEU A 390 -2.08 -8.07 -8.14
N LEU A 391 -2.38 -9.11 -7.37
CA LEU A 391 -2.26 -10.48 -7.89
C LEU A 391 -3.41 -10.84 -8.82
N PHE A 392 -4.60 -10.28 -8.59
CA PHE A 392 -5.75 -10.38 -9.50
C PHE A 392 -5.40 -9.91 -10.92
N HIS A 393 -4.81 -8.73 -11.04
CA HIS A 393 -4.44 -8.17 -12.34
C HIS A 393 -3.28 -8.94 -12.99
N ILE A 394 -2.19 -9.18 -12.24
CA ILE A 394 -0.99 -9.83 -12.75
C ILE A 394 -1.27 -11.27 -13.20
N SER A 395 -2.09 -12.01 -12.46
CA SER A 395 -2.45 -13.40 -12.84
C SER A 395 -3.20 -13.47 -14.16
N GLN A 396 -3.94 -12.44 -14.52
CA GLN A 396 -4.70 -12.39 -15.77
C GLN A 396 -3.86 -12.01 -17.01
N SER A 397 -2.61 -11.64 -16.83
CA SER A 397 -1.73 -11.27 -17.94
C SER A 397 -1.43 -12.43 -18.89
N LYS A 398 -1.44 -13.67 -18.39
CA LYS A 398 -1.19 -14.91 -19.14
C LYS A 398 -2.03 -16.06 -18.58
N ALA A 399 -2.47 -16.97 -19.46
CA ALA A 399 -3.26 -18.13 -19.06
C ALA A 399 -2.53 -19.02 -18.04
N GLU A 400 -1.22 -19.21 -18.20
CA GLU A 400 -0.39 -20.03 -17.30
C GLU A 400 -0.33 -19.43 -15.89
N LEU A 401 -0.38 -18.11 -15.76
CA LEU A 401 -0.40 -17.42 -14.45
C LEU A 401 -1.78 -17.53 -13.79
N SER A 402 -2.86 -17.45 -14.59
CA SER A 402 -4.22 -17.71 -14.10
C SER A 402 -4.35 -19.14 -13.61
N ASP A 403 -3.84 -20.13 -14.36
CA ASP A 403 -3.83 -21.53 -13.94
C ASP A 403 -3.06 -21.72 -12.63
N ALA A 404 -1.88 -21.11 -12.52
CA ALA A 404 -1.06 -21.20 -11.32
C ALA A 404 -1.77 -20.59 -10.10
N PHE A 405 -2.48 -19.47 -10.28
CA PHE A 405 -3.25 -18.84 -9.22
C PHE A 405 -4.46 -19.66 -8.81
N LEU A 406 -5.23 -20.20 -9.76
CA LEU A 406 -6.36 -21.11 -9.50
C LEU A 406 -5.92 -22.37 -8.76
N VAL A 407 -4.85 -23.03 -9.22
CA VAL A 407 -4.29 -24.22 -8.57
C VAL A 407 -3.85 -23.91 -7.15
N MET A 408 -3.18 -22.78 -6.93
CA MET A 408 -2.77 -22.34 -5.61
C MET A 408 -3.96 -22.18 -4.65
N LEU A 409 -5.05 -21.55 -5.10
CA LEU A 409 -6.26 -21.36 -4.28
C LEU A 409 -6.95 -22.69 -4.00
N ILE A 410 -7.06 -23.59 -4.98
CA ILE A 410 -7.65 -24.92 -4.83
C ILE A 410 -6.81 -25.74 -3.83
N ASP A 411 -5.50 -25.75 -3.96
CA ASP A 411 -4.62 -26.49 -3.07
C ASP A 411 -4.81 -26.05 -1.61
N ILE A 412 -4.91 -24.73 -1.34
CA ILE A 412 -5.15 -24.22 0.02
C ILE A 412 -6.57 -24.58 0.49
N ALA A 413 -7.59 -24.36 -0.34
CA ALA A 413 -9.00 -24.54 0.00
C ALA A 413 -9.31 -26.00 0.38
N PHE A 414 -8.70 -26.97 -0.30
CA PHE A 414 -9.01 -28.39 -0.13
C PHE A 414 -7.92 -29.18 0.61
N LYS A 415 -6.85 -28.54 1.07
CA LYS A 415 -5.81 -29.18 1.87
C LYS A 415 -6.34 -29.55 3.27
N VAL A 416 -6.26 -30.82 3.60
CA VAL A 416 -6.84 -31.37 4.85
C VAL A 416 -6.14 -30.83 6.10
N ASP A 417 -4.81 -30.61 6.02
CA ASP A 417 -3.99 -30.18 7.16
C ASP A 417 -4.00 -28.67 7.41
N GLU A 418 -4.70 -27.88 6.57
CA GLU A 418 -4.77 -26.43 6.70
C GLU A 418 -5.94 -26.04 7.63
N MET A 419 -5.84 -24.90 8.32
CA MET A 419 -6.89 -24.37 9.20
C MET A 419 -8.20 -24.10 8.41
N VAL A 420 -9.33 -24.38 9.04
CA VAL A 420 -10.66 -24.26 8.41
C VAL A 420 -10.92 -22.85 7.90
N GLU A 421 -10.59 -21.84 8.70
CA GLU A 421 -10.79 -20.43 8.36
C GLU A 421 -9.98 -20.03 7.12
N LYS A 422 -8.73 -20.46 7.04
CA LYS A 422 -7.87 -20.19 5.88
C LYS A 422 -8.36 -20.89 4.62
N ARG A 423 -8.91 -22.12 4.77
CA ARG A 423 -9.54 -22.86 3.67
C ARG A 423 -10.79 -22.15 3.15
N ILE A 424 -11.63 -21.67 4.06
CA ILE A 424 -12.84 -20.89 3.70
C ILE A 424 -12.45 -19.60 2.99
N LYS A 425 -11.46 -18.86 3.50
CA LYS A 425 -10.96 -17.66 2.79
C LYS A 425 -10.44 -17.98 1.40
N ALA A 426 -9.66 -19.06 1.23
CA ALA A 426 -9.19 -19.47 -0.08
C ALA A 426 -10.37 -19.81 -1.02
N MET A 427 -11.46 -20.38 -0.52
CA MET A 427 -12.70 -20.61 -1.27
C MET A 427 -13.37 -19.29 -1.66
N GLN A 428 -13.43 -18.30 -0.77
CA GLN A 428 -13.96 -16.96 -1.07
C GLN A 428 -13.14 -16.25 -2.15
N TYR A 429 -11.80 -16.30 -2.07
CA TYR A 429 -10.93 -15.80 -3.12
C TYR A 429 -11.13 -16.54 -4.46
N LEU A 430 -11.30 -17.86 -4.42
CA LEU A 430 -11.53 -18.67 -5.62
C LEU A 430 -12.84 -18.29 -6.31
N SER A 431 -13.94 -18.17 -5.56
CA SER A 431 -15.25 -17.79 -6.11
C SER A 431 -15.22 -16.42 -6.74
N SER A 432 -14.71 -15.43 -6.00
CA SER A 432 -14.66 -14.04 -6.44
C SER A 432 -13.72 -13.85 -7.63
N TYR A 433 -12.56 -14.55 -7.65
CA TYR A 433 -11.66 -14.52 -8.80
C TYR A 433 -12.31 -15.07 -10.07
N ILE A 434 -12.94 -16.25 -10.00
CA ILE A 434 -13.62 -16.84 -11.14
C ILE A 434 -14.78 -15.96 -11.62
N ALA A 435 -15.52 -15.37 -10.70
CA ALA A 435 -16.62 -14.48 -11.02
C ALA A 435 -16.16 -13.22 -11.77
N ARG A 436 -15.13 -12.56 -11.28
CA ARG A 436 -14.72 -11.23 -11.72
C ARG A 436 -13.60 -11.18 -12.76
N ALA A 437 -12.76 -12.23 -12.88
CA ALA A 437 -11.63 -12.22 -13.81
C ALA A 437 -12.06 -12.46 -15.26
N LYS A 438 -11.93 -11.43 -16.11
CA LYS A 438 -12.41 -11.43 -17.52
C LYS A 438 -11.61 -12.34 -18.45
N SER A 439 -10.32 -12.53 -18.18
CA SER A 439 -9.40 -13.29 -19.04
C SER A 439 -9.53 -14.82 -18.92
N LEU A 440 -10.31 -15.32 -17.96
CA LEU A 440 -10.47 -16.75 -17.74
C LEU A 440 -11.16 -17.42 -18.94
N SER A 441 -10.57 -18.52 -19.41
CA SER A 441 -11.14 -19.35 -20.45
C SER A 441 -12.30 -20.18 -19.93
N ARG A 442 -13.19 -20.61 -20.85
CA ARG A 442 -14.27 -21.55 -20.55
C ARG A 442 -13.76 -22.82 -19.89
N ASP A 443 -12.67 -23.39 -20.42
CA ASP A 443 -12.11 -24.64 -19.92
C ASP A 443 -11.62 -24.53 -18.47
N GLN A 444 -11.04 -23.38 -18.09
CA GLN A 444 -10.64 -23.10 -16.71
C GLN A 444 -11.84 -23.05 -15.77
N VAL A 445 -12.92 -22.36 -16.18
CA VAL A 445 -14.16 -22.27 -15.37
C VAL A 445 -14.81 -23.65 -15.22
N VAL A 446 -14.96 -24.41 -16.32
CA VAL A 446 -15.53 -25.76 -16.30
C VAL A 446 -14.69 -26.71 -15.43
N PHE A 447 -13.36 -26.62 -15.50
CA PHE A 447 -12.47 -27.43 -14.68
C PHE A 447 -12.72 -27.19 -13.18
N VAL A 448 -12.78 -25.93 -12.74
CA VAL A 448 -12.99 -25.62 -11.32
C VAL A 448 -14.38 -26.03 -10.86
N VAL A 449 -15.42 -25.78 -11.67
CA VAL A 449 -16.79 -26.19 -11.37
C VAL A 449 -16.89 -27.71 -11.24
N SER A 450 -16.29 -28.46 -12.15
CA SER A 450 -16.23 -29.93 -12.10
C SER A 450 -15.55 -30.43 -10.83
N TYR A 451 -14.43 -29.82 -10.47
CA TYR A 451 -13.69 -30.15 -9.24
C TYR A 451 -14.53 -29.91 -7.97
N LEU A 452 -15.20 -28.75 -7.90
CA LEU A 452 -16.08 -28.41 -6.78
C LEU A 452 -17.25 -29.39 -6.66
N MET A 453 -17.89 -29.72 -7.76
CA MET A 453 -19.02 -30.65 -7.80
C MET A 453 -18.59 -32.06 -7.37
N GLU A 454 -17.43 -32.55 -7.83
CA GLU A 454 -16.92 -33.86 -7.43
C GLU A 454 -16.61 -33.89 -5.94
N TRP A 455 -15.97 -32.83 -5.41
CA TRP A 455 -15.66 -32.73 -3.98
C TRP A 455 -16.94 -32.69 -3.14
N LEU A 456 -17.94 -31.88 -3.52
CA LEU A 456 -19.22 -31.77 -2.83
C LEU A 456 -20.00 -33.12 -2.86
N ASN A 457 -20.03 -33.79 -4.00
CA ASN A 457 -20.64 -35.11 -4.11
C ASN A 457 -20.01 -36.14 -3.17
N ARG A 458 -18.68 -36.18 -3.16
CA ARG A 458 -17.93 -37.07 -2.25
C ARG A 458 -18.21 -36.74 -0.80
N TYR A 459 -18.24 -35.45 -0.46
CA TYR A 459 -18.53 -35.00 0.90
C TYR A 459 -19.91 -35.43 1.37
N VAL A 460 -20.95 -35.29 0.53
CA VAL A 460 -22.30 -35.75 0.81
C VAL A 460 -22.32 -37.24 1.07
N GLN A 461 -21.72 -38.05 0.16
CA GLN A 461 -21.69 -39.50 0.28
C GLN A 461 -21.00 -39.98 1.56
N GLU A 462 -19.92 -39.35 1.96
CA GLU A 462 -19.13 -39.74 3.15
C GLU A 462 -19.81 -39.32 4.46
N ARG A 463 -20.53 -38.20 4.48
CA ARG A 463 -20.95 -37.57 5.74
C ARG A 463 -22.47 -37.40 5.91
N GLU A 464 -23.29 -37.85 4.97
CA GLU A 464 -24.76 -37.72 5.09
C GLU A 464 -25.32 -38.51 6.29
N CYS A 465 -24.69 -39.63 6.63
CA CYS A 465 -25.06 -40.43 7.83
C CYS A 465 -24.86 -39.65 9.14
N GLU A 466 -23.83 -38.79 9.22
CA GLU A 466 -23.54 -38.00 10.42
C GLU A 466 -24.65 -36.97 10.73
N ILE A 467 -25.33 -36.46 9.71
CA ILE A 467 -26.46 -35.53 9.89
C ILE A 467 -27.68 -36.28 10.42
N SER A 468 -27.92 -37.49 9.93
CA SER A 468 -29.02 -38.32 10.46
C SER A 468 -28.83 -38.58 11.94
N ASP A 469 -27.63 -38.93 12.38
CA ASP A 469 -27.31 -39.13 13.79
C ASP A 469 -27.43 -37.85 14.62
N TYR A 470 -27.21 -36.66 14.01
CA TYR A 470 -27.37 -35.37 14.67
C TYR A 470 -28.86 -35.03 14.87
N GLU A 471 -29.71 -35.26 13.88
CA GLU A 471 -31.17 -35.04 13.98
C GLU A 471 -31.83 -35.96 15.01
N ASP A 472 -31.46 -37.25 15.06
CA ASP A 472 -31.95 -38.22 16.03
C ASP A 472 -31.51 -37.89 17.47
N ASN A 473 -30.35 -37.27 17.66
CA ASN A 473 -29.79 -36.87 18.94
C ASN A 473 -30.19 -35.49 19.44
N LYS A 474 -30.98 -34.68 18.68
CA LYS A 474 -31.52 -33.39 19.14
C LYS A 474 -32.30 -33.48 20.47
N THR A 475 -32.80 -34.66 20.82
CA THR A 475 -33.54 -34.92 22.07
C THR A 475 -32.62 -35.38 23.23
N GLY A 476 -31.34 -35.68 22.98
CA GLY A 476 -30.38 -36.22 23.97
C GLY A 476 -29.13 -35.37 24.07
N SER A 477 -28.75 -35.04 25.24
CA SER A 477 -27.73 -34.16 25.81
C SER A 477 -26.29 -34.19 25.28
N LYS A 478 -25.99 -34.61 24.04
CA LYS A 478 -24.59 -34.72 23.51
C LYS A 478 -24.47 -34.42 22.02
N SER A 479 -24.89 -33.29 21.55
CA SER A 479 -24.46 -32.82 20.22
C SER A 479 -23.25 -31.88 20.38
N VAL A 480 -22.06 -32.41 20.21
CA VAL A 480 -20.83 -31.61 20.19
C VAL A 480 -20.68 -31.01 18.80
N GLY A 481 -20.79 -29.68 18.68
CA GLY A 481 -20.32 -28.92 17.51
C GLY A 481 -21.34 -28.51 16.45
N GLY A 482 -22.64 -28.78 16.62
CA GLY A 482 -23.69 -28.27 15.72
C GLY A 482 -23.41 -28.41 14.22
N MET A 483 -23.98 -27.54 13.41
CA MET A 483 -23.75 -27.47 11.95
C MET A 483 -22.39 -26.86 11.59
N GLU A 484 -21.70 -26.23 12.54
CA GLU A 484 -20.36 -25.65 12.35
C GLU A 484 -19.32 -26.66 11.81
N ARG A 485 -19.46 -27.96 12.18
CA ARG A 485 -18.60 -29.04 11.66
C ARG A 485 -18.72 -29.26 10.15
N PHE A 486 -19.76 -28.76 9.53
CA PHE A 486 -20.01 -28.85 8.08
C PHE A 486 -19.73 -27.54 7.34
N LYS A 487 -19.19 -26.54 8.02
CA LYS A 487 -18.93 -25.19 7.48
C LYS A 487 -18.20 -25.20 6.13
N LEU A 488 -17.22 -26.09 5.96
CA LEU A 488 -16.50 -26.26 4.68
C LEU A 488 -17.42 -26.70 3.52
N PHE A 489 -18.41 -27.54 3.79
CA PHE A 489 -19.38 -27.95 2.77
C PHE A 489 -20.21 -26.76 2.31
N TYR A 490 -20.71 -25.99 3.25
CA TYR A 490 -21.52 -24.81 2.94
C TYR A 490 -20.70 -23.74 2.23
N ALA A 491 -19.47 -23.51 2.67
CA ALA A 491 -18.55 -22.60 1.98
C ALA A 491 -18.28 -23.04 0.53
N ALA A 492 -18.00 -24.31 0.30
CA ALA A 492 -17.77 -24.84 -1.05
C ALA A 492 -19.02 -24.78 -1.93
N PHE A 493 -20.21 -25.00 -1.34
CA PHE A 493 -21.47 -24.86 -2.06
C PHE A 493 -21.74 -23.39 -2.41
N GLN A 494 -21.50 -22.47 -1.49
CA GLN A 494 -21.61 -21.02 -1.75
C GLN A 494 -20.68 -20.56 -2.89
N VAL A 495 -19.44 -21.06 -2.92
CA VAL A 495 -18.53 -20.84 -4.07
C VAL A 495 -19.16 -21.26 -5.37
N LEU A 496 -19.73 -22.47 -5.41
CA LEU A 496 -20.30 -23.02 -6.64
C LEU A 496 -21.50 -22.20 -7.14
N ILE A 497 -22.43 -21.83 -6.26
CA ILE A 497 -23.60 -21.03 -6.65
C ILE A 497 -23.20 -19.60 -7.04
N TYR A 498 -22.21 -19.02 -6.37
CA TYR A 498 -21.68 -17.68 -6.72
C TYR A 498 -21.03 -17.69 -8.11
N VAL A 499 -20.16 -18.67 -8.39
CA VAL A 499 -19.59 -18.88 -9.72
C VAL A 499 -20.67 -19.09 -10.77
N PHE A 500 -21.71 -19.87 -10.45
CA PHE A 500 -22.84 -20.09 -11.37
C PHE A 500 -23.56 -18.77 -11.68
N CYS A 501 -23.81 -17.91 -10.71
CA CYS A 501 -24.47 -16.63 -10.93
C CYS A 501 -23.73 -15.77 -11.96
N PHE A 502 -22.41 -15.73 -11.93
CA PHE A 502 -21.59 -14.91 -12.85
C PHE A 502 -21.25 -15.61 -14.18
N ARG A 503 -21.11 -16.94 -14.18
CA ARG A 503 -20.51 -17.68 -15.30
C ARG A 503 -21.45 -18.72 -15.93
N HIS A 504 -22.74 -18.72 -15.60
CA HIS A 504 -23.70 -19.71 -16.14
C HIS A 504 -23.68 -19.81 -17.66
N GLN A 505 -23.45 -18.69 -18.38
CA GLN A 505 -23.35 -18.71 -19.85
C GLN A 505 -22.15 -19.52 -20.36
N MET A 506 -21.03 -19.52 -19.63
CA MET A 506 -19.86 -20.32 -19.97
C MET A 506 -20.03 -21.81 -19.69
N LEU A 507 -21.00 -22.17 -18.84
CA LEU A 507 -21.33 -23.55 -18.46
C LEU A 507 -22.34 -24.21 -19.39
N LEU A 508 -22.83 -23.49 -20.40
CA LEU A 508 -23.63 -24.05 -21.50
C LEU A 508 -22.72 -24.43 -22.65
N ASN A 509 -22.93 -25.66 -23.20
CA ASN A 509 -22.25 -26.08 -24.41
C ASN A 509 -22.94 -25.52 -25.67
N SER A 510 -22.34 -25.76 -26.83
CA SER A 510 -22.89 -25.29 -28.12
C SER A 510 -24.24 -25.95 -28.49
N SER A 511 -24.62 -27.06 -27.85
CA SER A 511 -25.90 -27.75 -28.00
C SER A 511 -26.99 -27.27 -27.05
N GLY A 512 -26.66 -26.36 -26.12
CA GLY A 512 -27.58 -25.88 -25.11
C GLY A 512 -27.72 -26.79 -23.89
N GLU A 513 -26.82 -27.78 -23.75
CA GLU A 513 -26.77 -28.67 -22.59
C GLU A 513 -25.79 -28.11 -21.56
N TRP A 514 -26.03 -28.40 -20.28
CA TRP A 514 -25.17 -27.98 -19.19
C TRP A 514 -23.91 -28.83 -19.10
N GLU A 515 -22.77 -28.19 -18.94
CA GLU A 515 -21.50 -28.86 -18.69
C GLU A 515 -21.52 -29.56 -17.32
N CYS A 516 -20.85 -30.71 -17.24
CA CYS A 516 -20.71 -31.52 -16.03
C CYS A 516 -22.04 -31.95 -15.40
N GLU A 517 -23.19 -31.87 -16.13
CA GLU A 517 -24.54 -32.17 -15.60
C GLU A 517 -24.86 -31.33 -14.34
N ILE A 518 -24.49 -30.04 -14.37
CA ILE A 518 -24.62 -29.13 -13.20
C ILE A 518 -26.08 -28.95 -12.79
N ASP A 519 -27.03 -29.01 -13.73
CA ASP A 519 -28.47 -28.97 -13.49
C ASP A 519 -28.94 -30.14 -12.63
N GLN A 520 -28.56 -31.37 -12.97
CA GLN A 520 -28.88 -32.56 -12.20
C GLN A 520 -28.20 -32.54 -10.82
N PHE A 521 -26.98 -32.01 -10.77
CA PHE A 521 -26.26 -31.85 -9.51
C PHE A 521 -27.02 -30.91 -8.57
N PHE A 522 -27.41 -29.71 -9.00
CA PHE A 522 -28.17 -28.78 -8.16
C PHE A 522 -29.48 -29.37 -7.69
N GLN A 523 -30.29 -29.97 -8.62
CA GLN A 523 -31.56 -30.61 -8.26
C GLN A 523 -31.40 -31.66 -7.15
N ARG A 524 -30.29 -32.39 -7.14
CA ARG A 524 -30.01 -33.41 -6.12
C ARG A 524 -29.51 -32.82 -4.81
N VAL A 525 -28.55 -31.89 -4.86
CA VAL A 525 -27.87 -31.38 -3.67
C VAL A 525 -28.76 -30.49 -2.81
N ILE A 526 -29.63 -29.66 -3.42
CA ILE A 526 -30.53 -28.77 -2.65
C ILE A 526 -31.53 -29.50 -1.80
N VAL A 527 -31.86 -30.77 -2.12
CA VAL A 527 -32.84 -31.61 -1.35
C VAL A 527 -32.15 -32.57 -0.39
N THR A 528 -30.81 -32.53 -0.28
CA THR A 528 -30.07 -33.36 0.69
C THR A 528 -30.36 -32.89 2.12
N LYS A 529 -30.12 -33.77 3.10
CA LYS A 529 -30.24 -33.43 4.54
C LYS A 529 -29.32 -32.28 4.97
N PHE A 530 -28.29 -31.96 4.20
CA PHE A 530 -27.44 -30.80 4.45
C PHE A 530 -28.19 -29.47 4.32
N ASN A 531 -29.25 -29.41 3.49
CA ASN A 531 -30.03 -28.22 3.21
C ASN A 531 -29.14 -26.98 2.97
N PRO A 532 -28.29 -26.96 1.92
CA PRO A 532 -27.30 -25.90 1.73
C PRO A 532 -27.90 -24.50 1.60
N LEU A 533 -29.13 -24.39 1.06
CA LEU A 533 -29.84 -23.11 0.93
C LEU A 533 -30.25 -22.47 2.27
N LYS A 534 -30.14 -23.20 3.39
CA LYS A 534 -30.40 -22.68 4.74
C LYS A 534 -29.18 -21.99 5.37
N TYR A 535 -27.96 -22.42 5.01
CA TYR A 535 -26.74 -22.06 5.71
C TYR A 535 -25.76 -21.23 4.87
N CYS A 536 -26.03 -21.03 3.58
CA CYS A 536 -25.31 -20.09 2.72
C CYS A 536 -25.88 -18.69 2.87
N ASP A 537 -25.13 -17.69 2.41
CA ASP A 537 -25.55 -16.28 2.39
C ASP A 537 -26.88 -16.10 1.68
N GLU A 538 -27.79 -15.34 2.30
CA GLU A 538 -29.19 -15.20 1.87
C GLU A 538 -29.29 -14.47 0.53
N THR A 539 -28.46 -13.45 0.29
CA THR A 539 -28.42 -12.67 -0.94
C THR A 539 -27.95 -13.53 -2.11
N VAL A 540 -26.85 -14.27 -1.91
CA VAL A 540 -26.30 -15.18 -2.93
C VAL A 540 -27.30 -16.29 -3.29
N VAL A 541 -27.98 -16.85 -2.27
CA VAL A 541 -29.01 -17.89 -2.46
C VAL A 541 -30.22 -17.34 -3.24
N PHE A 542 -30.63 -16.10 -2.97
CA PHE A 542 -31.76 -15.48 -3.67
C PHE A 542 -31.42 -15.21 -5.15
N ILE A 543 -30.26 -14.62 -5.41
CA ILE A 543 -29.76 -14.39 -6.78
C ILE A 543 -29.64 -15.71 -7.55
N PHE A 544 -29.05 -16.73 -6.90
CA PHE A 544 -28.95 -18.08 -7.49
C PHE A 544 -30.34 -18.64 -7.83
N ALA A 545 -31.31 -18.55 -6.92
CA ALA A 545 -32.67 -19.06 -7.15
C ALA A 545 -33.35 -18.37 -8.34
N LYS A 546 -33.17 -17.04 -8.49
CA LYS A 546 -33.71 -16.24 -9.60
C LYS A 546 -33.10 -16.70 -10.95
N ILE A 547 -31.77 -16.80 -11.03
CA ILE A 547 -31.07 -17.23 -12.24
C ILE A 547 -31.37 -18.71 -12.57
N ALA A 548 -31.30 -19.60 -11.57
CA ALA A 548 -31.54 -21.03 -11.75
C ALA A 548 -32.97 -21.32 -12.25
N THR A 549 -33.97 -20.56 -11.77
CA THR A 549 -35.34 -20.66 -12.25
C THR A 549 -35.48 -20.12 -13.67
N LYS A 550 -34.88 -18.96 -13.98
CA LYS A 550 -34.89 -18.36 -15.33
C LYS A 550 -34.26 -19.28 -16.36
N MET A 551 -33.20 -20.00 -15.98
CA MET A 551 -32.46 -20.93 -16.84
C MET A 551 -33.00 -22.37 -16.81
N ASN A 552 -34.10 -22.65 -16.08
CA ASN A 552 -34.68 -23.98 -15.89
C ASN A 552 -33.71 -25.04 -15.33
N VAL A 553 -32.81 -24.64 -14.45
CA VAL A 553 -31.83 -25.54 -13.80
C VAL A 553 -32.46 -26.25 -12.61
N CYS A 554 -33.00 -25.49 -11.65
CA CYS A 554 -33.70 -26.01 -10.50
C CYS A 554 -34.67 -24.97 -9.90
N TYR A 555 -35.67 -25.42 -9.15
CA TYR A 555 -36.62 -24.57 -8.46
C TYR A 555 -36.35 -24.57 -6.95
N CYS A 556 -35.93 -23.43 -6.43
CA CYS A 556 -35.45 -23.29 -5.05
C CYS A 556 -36.42 -22.61 -4.09
N TYR A 557 -37.37 -21.82 -4.58
CA TYR A 557 -38.21 -20.93 -3.76
C TYR A 557 -39.00 -21.64 -2.64
N SER A 558 -39.53 -22.84 -2.90
CA SER A 558 -40.23 -23.59 -1.87
C SER A 558 -39.35 -23.99 -0.68
N ILE A 559 -38.07 -24.30 -0.95
CA ILE A 559 -37.10 -24.64 0.09
C ILE A 559 -36.71 -23.38 0.86
N ILE A 560 -36.44 -22.28 0.14
CA ILE A 560 -36.09 -20.97 0.73
C ILE A 560 -37.21 -20.48 1.66
N GLU A 561 -38.49 -20.52 1.21
CA GLU A 561 -39.59 -20.13 2.06
C GLU A 561 -39.79 -21.06 3.28
N HIS A 562 -39.60 -22.36 3.10
CA HIS A 562 -39.62 -23.30 4.22
C HIS A 562 -38.56 -22.94 5.25
N ASN A 563 -37.33 -22.69 4.81
CA ASN A 563 -36.21 -22.30 5.66
C ASN A 563 -36.49 -20.96 6.39
N LYS A 564 -37.07 -19.98 5.69
CA LYS A 564 -37.48 -18.68 6.27
C LYS A 564 -38.52 -18.85 7.36
N ARG A 565 -39.54 -19.67 7.11
CA ARG A 565 -40.58 -19.98 8.12
C ARG A 565 -40.02 -20.70 9.35
N GLU A 566 -39.12 -21.66 9.14
CA GLU A 566 -38.44 -22.36 10.23
C GLU A 566 -37.61 -21.38 11.08
N ARG A 567 -36.88 -20.47 10.43
CA ARG A 567 -36.09 -19.41 11.09
C ARG A 567 -36.99 -18.49 11.92
N MET A 568 -38.14 -18.06 11.39
CA MET A 568 -39.12 -17.23 12.10
C MET A 568 -39.73 -17.94 13.32
N LEU A 569 -40.04 -19.22 13.19
CA LEU A 569 -40.60 -20.01 14.32
C LEU A 569 -39.60 -20.14 15.47
N LEU A 570 -38.32 -20.34 15.14
CA LEU A 570 -37.25 -20.38 16.13
C LEU A 570 -37.04 -19.02 16.81
N THR A 571 -37.26 -17.92 16.10
CA THR A 571 -37.15 -16.56 16.65
C THR A 571 -38.35 -16.21 17.54
N ARG A 572 -39.58 -16.63 17.18
CA ARG A 572 -40.80 -16.41 17.98
C ARG A 572 -40.87 -17.23 19.26
N GLY A 573 -40.17 -18.36 19.36
CA GLY A 573 -40.09 -19.21 20.55
C GLY A 573 -39.41 -18.60 21.79
N LYS A 574 -39.22 -17.28 21.82
CA LYS A 574 -38.43 -16.51 22.80
C LYS A 574 -38.92 -16.57 24.27
N ASN A 575 -40.18 -16.93 24.53
CA ASN A 575 -40.81 -16.56 25.80
C ASN A 575 -40.46 -17.44 27.00
N ASN A 576 -39.71 -18.56 26.86
CA ASN A 576 -39.51 -19.51 27.96
C ASN A 576 -38.04 -19.98 28.19
N LEU A 577 -37.02 -19.43 27.55
CA LEU A 577 -35.63 -19.84 27.75
C LEU A 577 -34.74 -18.68 28.22
N PRO A 578 -33.78 -18.90 29.16
CA PRO A 578 -32.83 -17.88 29.54
C PRO A 578 -32.05 -17.38 28.30
N SER A 579 -31.86 -16.06 28.18
CA SER A 579 -31.26 -15.39 27.02
C SER A 579 -29.91 -16.01 26.56
N ALA A 580 -29.06 -16.45 27.50
CA ALA A 580 -27.78 -17.08 27.19
C ALA A 580 -27.93 -18.46 26.53
N VAL A 581 -28.91 -19.28 26.97
CA VAL A 581 -29.18 -20.61 26.39
C VAL A 581 -29.81 -20.48 25.01
N TYR A 582 -30.64 -19.46 24.83
CA TYR A 582 -31.28 -19.14 23.55
C TYR A 582 -30.23 -18.68 22.51
N ASN A 583 -29.37 -17.75 22.88
CA ASN A 583 -28.29 -17.30 22.00
C ASN A 583 -27.29 -18.42 21.65
N PHE A 584 -27.02 -19.34 22.58
CA PHE A 584 -26.20 -20.51 22.33
C PHE A 584 -26.83 -21.50 21.36
N LYS A 585 -28.14 -21.77 21.48
CA LYS A 585 -28.89 -22.60 20.53
C LYS A 585 -28.98 -21.96 19.15
N LEU A 586 -29.22 -20.66 19.06
CA LEU A 586 -29.20 -19.93 17.80
C LEU A 586 -27.85 -20.05 17.12
N LYS A 587 -26.75 -19.80 17.83
CA LYS A 587 -25.40 -19.98 17.29
C LYS A 587 -25.06 -21.42 16.85
N GLN A 588 -25.71 -22.43 17.44
CA GLN A 588 -25.54 -23.83 16.99
C GLN A 588 -26.41 -24.21 15.79
N GLU A 589 -27.55 -23.55 15.59
CA GLU A 589 -28.48 -23.84 14.50
C GLU A 589 -28.31 -22.94 13.28
N PHE A 590 -27.72 -21.73 13.47
CA PHE A 590 -27.40 -20.81 12.39
C PHE A 590 -25.88 -20.76 12.22
N LEU A 591 -25.44 -21.24 11.08
CA LEU A 591 -24.08 -21.05 10.60
C LEU A 591 -24.03 -19.68 9.96
N ASP A 592 -23.22 -18.79 10.50
CA ASP A 592 -22.94 -17.51 9.89
C ASP A 592 -21.75 -17.70 8.94
N LEU A 593 -22.02 -17.90 7.66
CA LEU A 593 -21.01 -17.81 6.62
C LEU A 593 -20.91 -16.35 6.23
N GLU A 594 -19.85 -15.72 6.67
CA GLU A 594 -19.52 -14.36 6.30
C GLU A 594 -19.52 -14.20 4.77
N ALA A 595 -20.33 -13.28 4.26
CA ALA A 595 -20.36 -12.91 2.86
C ALA A 595 -19.16 -12.02 2.55
N TYR A 596 -18.01 -12.64 2.31
CA TYR A 596 -16.79 -11.94 1.92
C TYR A 596 -16.44 -12.25 0.47
N PHE A 597 -16.43 -11.22 -0.36
CA PHE A 597 -16.10 -11.29 -1.78
C PHE A 597 -14.88 -10.43 -2.06
N PRO A 598 -13.67 -11.02 -1.98
CA PRO A 598 -12.40 -10.27 -1.99
C PRO A 598 -12.17 -9.38 -3.21
N PHE A 599 -12.82 -9.67 -4.34
CA PHE A 599 -12.73 -8.89 -5.56
C PHE A 599 -14.04 -8.19 -5.89
N ASP A 600 -14.67 -7.59 -4.88
CA ASP A 600 -15.75 -6.62 -5.09
C ASP A 600 -15.22 -5.38 -5.84
N PRO A 601 -16.09 -4.54 -6.43
CA PRO A 601 -15.65 -3.38 -7.18
C PRO A 601 -14.61 -2.54 -6.44
N ILE A 602 -13.52 -2.21 -7.16
CA ILE A 602 -12.41 -1.44 -6.60
C ILE A 602 -12.78 0.04 -6.49
N VAL A 603 -12.50 0.63 -5.33
CA VAL A 603 -12.79 2.03 -5.02
C VAL A 603 -11.62 2.99 -5.31
N LEU A 604 -10.47 2.48 -5.75
CA LEU A 604 -9.27 3.27 -6.06
C LEU A 604 -9.35 3.88 -7.47
N PRO A 605 -9.40 5.20 -7.65
CA PRO A 605 -9.68 5.82 -8.95
C PRO A 605 -8.68 5.44 -10.06
N ASN A 606 -7.38 5.64 -9.84
CA ASN A 606 -6.34 5.40 -10.85
C ASN A 606 -6.14 3.90 -11.13
N SER A 607 -6.12 3.11 -10.07
CA SER A 607 -5.95 1.65 -10.19
C SER A 607 -7.15 0.99 -10.85
N LYS A 608 -8.37 1.54 -10.68
CA LYS A 608 -9.60 1.07 -11.32
C LYS A 608 -9.51 1.15 -12.84
N GLU A 609 -8.92 2.20 -13.40
CA GLU A 609 -8.73 2.32 -14.85
C GLU A 609 -7.85 1.19 -15.41
N ILE A 610 -6.78 0.84 -14.69
CA ILE A 610 -5.85 -0.22 -15.11
C ILE A 610 -6.51 -1.61 -14.98
N ILE A 611 -7.19 -1.86 -13.87
CA ILE A 611 -7.78 -3.16 -13.54
C ILE A 611 -9.08 -3.41 -14.32
N GLY A 612 -9.87 -2.37 -14.58
CA GLY A 612 -11.18 -2.46 -15.24
C GLY A 612 -11.16 -3.18 -16.59
N ALA A 613 -10.04 -3.10 -17.32
CA ALA A 613 -9.88 -3.85 -18.57
C ALA A 613 -10.02 -5.38 -18.40
N ASN A 614 -9.63 -5.91 -17.22
CA ASN A 614 -9.62 -7.33 -16.89
C ASN A 614 -10.68 -7.71 -15.85
N TYR A 615 -11.64 -6.82 -15.57
CA TYR A 615 -12.66 -6.99 -14.54
C TYR A 615 -14.05 -7.12 -15.15
N ILE A 616 -14.92 -7.94 -14.56
CA ILE A 616 -16.32 -8.10 -14.95
C ILE A 616 -17.19 -7.43 -13.90
N GLU A 617 -17.94 -6.42 -14.32
CA GLU A 617 -18.97 -5.79 -13.51
C GLU A 617 -20.23 -6.66 -13.43
N TRP A 618 -20.99 -6.55 -12.33
CA TRP A 618 -22.25 -7.30 -12.19
C TRP A 618 -23.27 -6.91 -13.26
N ALA A 619 -23.37 -5.63 -13.59
CA ALA A 619 -24.23 -5.12 -14.64
C ALA A 619 -23.96 -5.73 -16.05
N GLU A 620 -22.71 -6.13 -16.36
CA GLU A 620 -22.40 -6.83 -17.61
C GLU A 620 -23.06 -8.21 -17.68
N VAL A 621 -23.25 -8.89 -16.54
CA VAL A 621 -23.81 -10.24 -16.45
C VAL A 621 -25.34 -10.23 -16.42
N ASN A 622 -25.94 -9.25 -15.74
CA ASN A 622 -27.40 -9.10 -15.57
C ASN A 622 -27.89 -7.69 -15.94
N PRO A 623 -27.91 -7.34 -17.22
CA PRO A 623 -28.24 -5.99 -17.69
C PRO A 623 -29.72 -5.56 -17.48
N THR A 624 -30.56 -6.39 -16.89
CA THR A 624 -32.03 -6.13 -16.73
C THR A 624 -32.44 -5.84 -15.29
N GLU A 625 -31.52 -5.71 -14.35
CA GLU A 625 -31.83 -5.53 -12.92
C GLU A 625 -31.75 -4.07 -12.43
N ASP A 626 -31.00 -3.19 -13.12
CA ASP A 626 -30.82 -1.78 -12.69
C ASP A 626 -32.07 -0.90 -12.74
N ASP A 627 -33.18 -1.36 -13.39
CA ASP A 627 -34.40 -0.53 -13.52
C ASP A 627 -35.55 -0.92 -12.57
N ASN A 628 -35.42 -1.95 -11.71
CA ASN A 628 -36.56 -2.48 -10.92
C ASN A 628 -36.28 -2.69 -9.41
N GLU A 629 -35.11 -2.38 -8.88
CA GLU A 629 -34.83 -2.60 -7.45
C GLU A 629 -35.48 -1.56 -6.53
N ASP A 630 -35.85 -0.38 -7.04
CA ASP A 630 -36.50 0.67 -6.24
C ASP A 630 -37.97 0.41 -5.91
N GLU A 631 -38.63 -0.56 -6.55
CA GLU A 631 -40.10 -0.80 -6.33
C GLU A 631 -40.41 -1.99 -5.42
N GLU A 632 -39.50 -2.96 -5.18
CA GLU A 632 -39.84 -4.16 -4.37
C GLU A 632 -39.35 -4.13 -2.92
N SER A 633 -38.44 -3.27 -2.52
CA SER A 633 -38.00 -3.17 -1.11
C SER A 633 -38.96 -2.40 -0.20
N GLY A 634 -39.93 -1.69 -0.77
CA GLY A 634 -40.84 -0.80 -0.06
C GLY A 634 -42.17 -1.43 0.44
N SER A 635 -42.49 -2.69 0.14
CA SER A 635 -43.89 -3.18 0.34
C SER A 635 -44.12 -4.25 1.42
N TYR A 636 -43.13 -4.58 2.25
CA TYR A 636 -43.28 -5.65 3.25
C TYR A 636 -43.28 -5.21 4.72
N GLU A 637 -43.35 -3.90 5.01
CA GLU A 637 -43.47 -3.39 6.40
C GLU A 637 -44.77 -2.66 6.69
N GLN A 638 -45.93 -3.20 6.36
CA GLN A 638 -47.19 -2.73 6.98
C GLN A 638 -48.31 -3.72 6.75
N ASP A 639 -48.43 -4.70 7.65
CA ASP A 639 -49.75 -5.30 8.02
C ASP A 639 -49.59 -6.21 9.25
N SER A 640 -49.59 -5.63 10.45
CA SER A 640 -49.91 -6.34 11.69
C SER A 640 -50.27 -5.40 12.83
N ASP A 641 -51.35 -4.62 12.66
CA ASP A 641 -52.14 -4.10 13.79
C ASP A 641 -53.63 -4.13 13.42
N GLU A 642 -54.22 -5.31 13.44
CA GLU A 642 -55.64 -5.45 13.65
C GLU A 642 -55.89 -6.00 15.04
N SER A 643 -56.33 -5.08 15.90
CA SER A 643 -56.88 -5.28 17.22
C SER A 643 -58.09 -6.22 17.21
N ILE A 644 -57.98 -7.36 17.87
CA ILE A 644 -59.13 -8.16 18.27
C ILE A 644 -59.67 -7.56 19.56
N THR A 645 -60.74 -6.79 19.43
CA THR A 645 -61.64 -6.43 20.54
C THR A 645 -62.43 -7.67 20.94
N SER A 646 -62.27 -8.08 22.20
CA SER A 646 -63.08 -9.04 22.87
C SER A 646 -64.49 -8.42 23.11
N GLU A 647 -65.56 -8.98 22.52
CA GLU A 647 -66.88 -8.85 23.03
C GLU A 647 -67.16 -10.01 24.04
N GLU A 648 -67.28 -9.62 25.30
CA GLU A 648 -67.99 -10.37 26.30
C GLU A 648 -69.49 -10.07 26.12
N ASP A 649 -70.33 -11.09 25.98
CA ASP A 649 -71.74 -11.04 26.40
C ASP A 649 -72.23 -12.46 26.73
N ASP A 650 -72.79 -12.56 28.04
CA ASP A 650 -73.68 -13.52 28.70
C ASP A 650 -73.22 -14.99 28.90
#